data_a735c56d10128a0d8faac5af61c07f0c
#
_entry.id   a735c56d10128a0d8faac5af61c07f0c
#
_cell.length_a   1.000
_cell.length_b   1.000
_cell.length_c   1.000
_cell.angle_alpha   90.00
_cell.angle_beta   90.00
_cell.angle_gamma   90.00
#
_symmetry.space_group_name_H-M   'P 1'
#
loop_
_entity.id
_entity.type
_entity.pdbx_description
1 polymer ?
#
loop_
_entity_poly.entity_id
_entity_poly.type
_entity_poly.pdbx_seq_one_letter_code
_entity_poly.pdbx_strand_id
1 'polypeptide(L)'
;MAVLETIRVKLGILITVLIAVALLSFIIDPSTLQSVTASSSKYDVGEINGNSISYTDFQADVDRFTAINEVISGTSVMDEEQQTAIRDAAWQSLIDQYLFIRNAEKAGLHVGDEEMVALISGDMSSPVIAQNSLFFDENGNFSKEMVLEFVNYINTDQSGRLQLYWNYLQQTAKTQQYYEKYSSLFNQSYFTNALMMTKEIEENNNTFDVEFVMVPVGIVQDSTITVSDSEIKKYYESHKKFYKQQASRDIEYVVFEVVPSAEDIAAANEDLLEVYDEFATTDNMKAFLMANSDRQYDSHWYAAGELNTLSTAINDFVFGKNNGVSEVFQNGNTFRAVRVIESANVPDSVYVKYVPEASENVDSLLNTVEPMWITEVPGYEDVMTAKKNSKVTVAGLVFQVLDRTAPVAKKRVAVLEKEAVASKETVNGYYSQANTFATKAAGKYENFQKALTEEGVYAHPYNRMLESANMLGSIDNTREVTRWAFEAKVGEVSNIITVNNNYFIVAALTGARKDGYTDIKEVAPSIKAVLAGEKESAKVAADVAEKIAGLTDMQAVAEALGTNVSTKDGVAFTSLTSQGLDPKFIGAASVAEEGKICGPVAGTIGVYVYKVTGRDTGAFYTEDDANSLDAQKAMYNSQMILSIMMDEAGVKDNRARFY
;
A
#
# COMPACT_ATOMS: atom_id res chain seq x y z
N MET A 1 19.82 -51.67 63.01
CA MET A 1 18.60 -52.00 62.27
C MET A 1 17.54 -50.82 62.29
N ALA A 2 17.51 -50.02 63.34
CA ALA A 2 16.52 -48.88 63.44
C ALA A 2 16.69 -47.76 62.43
N VAL A 3 17.88 -47.51 61.90
CA VAL A 3 18.13 -46.42 60.92
C VAL A 3 17.62 -46.79 59.55
N LEU A 4 17.72 -48.06 59.14
CA LEU A 4 17.19 -48.54 57.84
C LEU A 4 15.66 -48.61 57.82
N GLU A 5 15.02 -48.82 58.94
CA GLU A 5 13.55 -48.83 59.04
C GLU A 5 12.96 -47.45 59.00
N THR A 6 13.62 -46.48 59.62
CA THR A 6 13.25 -45.05 59.56
C THR A 6 13.41 -44.45 58.15
N ILE A 7 14.44 -44.88 57.41
CA ILE A 7 14.66 -44.48 56.01
C ILE A 7 13.58 -45.11 55.13
N ARG A 8 13.24 -46.40 55.35
CA ARG A 8 12.22 -47.12 54.56
C ARG A 8 10.79 -46.52 54.76
N VAL A 9 10.44 -46.13 55.98
CA VAL A 9 9.08 -45.61 56.28
C VAL A 9 8.93 -44.13 56.00
N LYS A 10 9.95 -43.27 56.26
CA LYS A 10 9.85 -41.84 56.07
C LYS A 10 10.34 -41.35 54.71
N LEU A 11 11.27 -42.05 54.07
CA LEU A 11 11.81 -41.70 52.75
C LEU A 11 11.31 -42.59 51.62
N GLY A 12 10.53 -43.65 51.90
CA GLY A 12 10.00 -44.56 50.90
C GLY A 12 9.13 -43.82 49.85
N ILE A 13 8.27 -42.94 50.30
CA ILE A 13 7.43 -42.12 49.42
C ILE A 13 8.30 -41.15 48.57
N LEU A 14 9.31 -40.54 49.19
CA LEU A 14 10.22 -39.65 48.48
C LEU A 14 11.04 -40.38 47.41
N ILE A 15 11.53 -41.60 47.73
CA ILE A 15 12.28 -42.43 46.78
C ILE A 15 11.34 -42.90 45.65
N THR A 16 10.10 -43.28 45.97
CA THR A 16 9.11 -43.67 44.94
C THR A 16 8.76 -42.52 44.01
N VAL A 17 8.60 -41.31 44.55
CA VAL A 17 8.36 -40.08 43.74
C VAL A 17 9.59 -39.76 42.89
N LEU A 18 10.81 -39.91 43.43
CA LEU A 18 12.06 -39.67 42.69
C LEU A 18 12.25 -40.69 41.54
N ILE A 19 11.92 -41.95 41.79
CA ILE A 19 11.95 -43.02 40.76
C ILE A 19 10.84 -42.75 39.71
N ALA A 20 9.64 -42.36 40.12
CA ALA A 20 8.56 -42.01 39.22
C ALA A 20 8.91 -40.82 38.35
N VAL A 21 9.53 -39.78 38.90
CA VAL A 21 10.02 -38.61 38.15
C VAL A 21 11.16 -39.02 37.19
N ALA A 22 12.08 -39.87 37.63
CA ALA A 22 13.15 -40.38 36.78
C ALA A 22 12.61 -41.22 35.61
N LEU A 23 11.62 -42.07 35.85
CA LEU A 23 10.95 -42.85 34.80
C LEU A 23 10.14 -41.98 33.87
N LEU A 24 9.43 -40.97 34.40
CA LEU A 24 8.72 -39.98 33.59
C LEU A 24 9.68 -39.18 32.71
N SER A 25 10.87 -38.81 33.19
CA SER A 25 11.89 -38.12 32.40
C SER A 25 12.52 -38.99 31.29
N PHE A 26 12.41 -40.33 31.40
CA PHE A 26 12.82 -41.28 30.35
C PHE A 26 11.72 -41.54 29.31
N ILE A 27 10.46 -41.37 29.70
CA ILE A 27 9.29 -41.60 28.81
C ILE A 27 8.94 -40.31 28.05
N ILE A 28 9.19 -39.15 28.65
CA ILE A 28 8.97 -37.85 28.00
C ILE A 28 10.25 -37.51 27.24
N ASP A 29 10.20 -37.68 25.92
CA ASP A 29 11.24 -37.22 25.02
C ASP A 29 11.54 -35.72 25.32
N PRO A 30 12.81 -35.34 25.55
CA PRO A 30 13.18 -33.95 25.76
C PRO A 30 12.67 -33.01 24.68
N SER A 31 12.47 -33.48 23.45
CA SER A 31 11.87 -32.73 22.36
C SER A 31 10.39 -32.44 22.59
N THR A 32 9.64 -33.35 23.21
CA THR A 32 8.23 -33.16 23.58
C THR A 32 8.07 -32.16 24.75
N LEU A 33 9.00 -32.16 25.71
CA LEU A 33 9.02 -31.18 26.80
C LEU A 33 9.43 -29.79 26.30
N GLN A 34 10.34 -29.72 25.34
CA GLN A 34 10.76 -28.49 24.67
C GLN A 34 9.61 -27.89 23.83
N SER A 35 8.77 -28.74 23.22
CA SER A 35 7.59 -28.29 22.47
C SER A 35 6.45 -27.80 23.38
N VAL A 36 6.35 -28.28 24.63
CA VAL A 36 5.33 -27.88 25.61
C VAL A 36 5.77 -26.67 26.46
N THR A 37 7.07 -26.47 26.65
CA THR A 37 7.64 -25.41 27.50
C THR A 37 8.33 -24.28 26.72
N ALA A 38 8.73 -24.52 25.48
CA ALA A 38 9.10 -23.43 24.58
C ALA A 38 7.83 -22.69 24.24
N SER A 39 7.67 -21.49 24.74
CA SER A 39 6.62 -20.60 24.26
C SER A 39 6.71 -20.59 22.74
N SER A 40 5.71 -21.17 22.07
CA SER A 40 5.58 -21.31 20.62
C SER A 40 5.75 -19.98 19.89
N SER A 41 5.57 -18.86 20.57
CA SER A 41 5.58 -17.49 20.02
C SER A 41 6.86 -17.06 19.30
N LYS A 42 8.00 -17.76 19.50
CA LYS A 42 9.25 -17.37 18.82
C LYS A 42 9.34 -17.89 17.37
N TYR A 43 8.59 -18.92 17.03
CA TYR A 43 8.57 -19.54 15.70
C TYR A 43 7.23 -19.37 14.97
N ASP A 44 6.30 -18.60 15.56
CA ASP A 44 5.02 -18.34 14.96
C ASP A 44 5.12 -17.12 14.04
N VAL A 45 4.67 -17.27 12.80
CA VAL A 45 4.61 -16.20 11.82
C VAL A 45 3.53 -15.17 12.15
N GLY A 46 2.66 -15.48 13.10
CA GLY A 46 1.66 -14.55 13.60
C GLY A 46 0.60 -15.21 14.49
N GLU A 47 -0.37 -14.37 14.86
CA GLU A 47 -1.55 -14.79 15.62
C GLU A 47 -2.79 -14.14 15.01
N ILE A 48 -3.81 -14.94 14.68
CA ILE A 48 -5.05 -14.48 14.09
C ILE A 48 -6.22 -14.91 14.97
N ASN A 49 -6.92 -13.96 15.59
CA ASN A 49 -8.09 -14.22 16.42
C ASN A 49 -7.81 -15.29 17.53
N GLY A 50 -6.66 -15.18 18.20
CA GLY A 50 -6.20 -16.10 19.25
C GLY A 50 -5.66 -17.45 18.75
N ASN A 51 -5.58 -17.66 17.43
CA ASN A 51 -4.95 -18.84 16.84
C ASN A 51 -3.53 -18.49 16.42
N SER A 52 -2.55 -19.19 16.98
CA SER A 52 -1.15 -19.08 16.59
C SER A 52 -0.92 -19.76 15.25
N ILE A 53 -0.23 -19.10 14.33
CA ILE A 53 0.11 -19.60 13.00
C ILE A 53 1.59 -19.99 13.01
N SER A 54 1.87 -21.27 12.95
CA SER A 54 3.26 -21.74 12.91
C SER A 54 3.93 -21.44 11.57
N TYR A 55 5.26 -21.36 11.57
CA TYR A 55 6.03 -21.23 10.32
C TYR A 55 5.75 -22.37 9.34
N THR A 56 5.64 -23.60 9.84
CA THR A 56 5.39 -24.77 9.00
C THR A 56 4.02 -24.73 8.32
N ASP A 57 2.97 -24.33 9.06
CA ASP A 57 1.62 -24.25 8.51
C ASP A 57 1.53 -23.09 7.48
N PHE A 58 2.15 -21.97 7.79
CA PHE A 58 2.20 -20.83 6.84
C PHE A 58 2.99 -21.20 5.58
N GLN A 59 4.13 -21.89 5.71
CA GLN A 59 4.91 -22.31 4.55
C GLN A 59 4.12 -23.28 3.65
N ALA A 60 3.33 -24.19 4.24
CA ALA A 60 2.45 -25.07 3.46
C ALA A 60 1.41 -24.28 2.65
N ASP A 61 0.88 -23.17 3.19
CA ASP A 61 0.01 -22.28 2.45
C ASP A 61 0.78 -21.51 1.35
N VAL A 62 1.98 -21.03 1.63
CA VAL A 62 2.85 -20.38 0.62
C VAL A 62 3.15 -21.34 -0.53
N ASP A 63 3.51 -22.60 -0.23
CA ASP A 63 3.78 -23.62 -1.25
C ASP A 63 2.53 -23.92 -2.10
N ARG A 64 1.36 -23.94 -1.46
CA ARG A 64 0.07 -24.06 -2.16
C ARG A 64 -0.19 -22.90 -3.12
N PHE A 65 -0.01 -21.66 -2.69
CA PHE A 65 -0.19 -20.46 -3.53
C PHE A 65 0.88 -20.37 -4.61
N THR A 66 2.11 -20.83 -4.36
CA THR A 66 3.18 -20.98 -5.35
C THR A 66 2.74 -21.92 -6.48
N ALA A 67 2.23 -23.10 -6.14
CA ALA A 67 1.75 -24.06 -7.13
C ALA A 67 0.54 -23.52 -7.94
N ILE A 68 -0.35 -22.74 -7.31
CA ILE A 68 -1.46 -22.06 -7.98
C ILE A 68 -0.91 -21.02 -8.96
N ASN A 69 0.06 -20.20 -8.54
CA ASN A 69 0.67 -19.20 -9.40
C ASN A 69 1.40 -19.82 -10.61
N GLU A 70 2.05 -20.96 -10.43
CA GLU A 70 2.66 -21.71 -11.53
C GLU A 70 1.61 -22.18 -12.58
N VAL A 71 0.40 -22.54 -12.14
CA VAL A 71 -0.69 -22.88 -13.07
C VAL A 71 -1.17 -21.65 -13.83
N ILE A 72 -1.28 -20.50 -13.16
CA ILE A 72 -1.77 -19.24 -13.75
C ILE A 72 -0.75 -18.66 -14.73
N SER A 73 0.52 -18.59 -14.32
CA SER A 73 1.59 -17.91 -15.09
C SER A 73 2.25 -18.83 -16.14
N GLY A 74 2.09 -20.16 -16.01
CA GLY A 74 2.77 -21.13 -16.86
C GLY A 74 4.28 -21.25 -16.63
N THR A 75 4.82 -20.60 -15.60
CA THR A 75 6.25 -20.61 -15.27
C THR A 75 6.48 -20.84 -13.79
N SER A 76 7.57 -21.54 -13.46
CA SER A 76 8.03 -21.70 -12.07
C SER A 76 9.09 -20.67 -11.66
N VAL A 77 9.52 -19.81 -12.59
CA VAL A 77 10.47 -18.74 -12.29
C VAL A 77 9.70 -17.54 -11.75
N MET A 78 10.06 -17.10 -10.55
CA MET A 78 9.41 -16.01 -9.84
C MET A 78 10.47 -15.03 -9.34
N ASP A 79 10.23 -13.75 -9.55
CA ASP A 79 11.00 -12.69 -8.94
C ASP A 79 10.61 -12.48 -7.46
N GLU A 80 11.30 -11.57 -6.78
CA GLU A 80 11.07 -11.32 -5.35
C GLU A 80 9.71 -10.65 -5.09
N GLU A 81 9.23 -9.82 -6.01
CA GLU A 81 7.91 -9.18 -5.90
C GLU A 81 6.79 -10.22 -5.97
N GLN A 82 6.87 -11.15 -6.92
CA GLN A 82 5.93 -12.26 -7.05
C GLN A 82 5.94 -13.18 -5.82
N GLN A 83 7.12 -13.49 -5.28
CA GLN A 83 7.24 -14.28 -4.05
C GLN A 83 6.61 -13.55 -2.85
N THR A 84 6.78 -12.24 -2.77
CA THR A 84 6.16 -11.43 -1.72
C THR A 84 4.64 -11.41 -1.87
N ALA A 85 4.12 -11.21 -3.08
CA ALA A 85 2.69 -11.26 -3.37
C ALA A 85 2.06 -12.62 -3.00
N ILE A 86 2.76 -13.72 -3.25
CA ILE A 86 2.34 -15.06 -2.85
C ILE A 86 2.25 -15.20 -1.32
N ARG A 87 3.26 -14.73 -0.60
CA ARG A 87 3.26 -14.73 0.88
C ARG A 87 2.12 -13.88 1.44
N ASP A 88 1.84 -12.74 0.82
CA ASP A 88 0.73 -11.86 1.21
C ASP A 88 -0.62 -12.51 0.93
N ALA A 89 -0.79 -13.17 -0.22
CA ALA A 89 -2.00 -13.91 -0.56
C ALA A 89 -2.25 -15.08 0.40
N ALA A 90 -1.20 -15.82 0.77
CA ALA A 90 -1.29 -16.88 1.76
C ALA A 90 -1.72 -16.34 3.14
N TRP A 91 -1.14 -15.23 3.58
CA TRP A 91 -1.51 -14.60 4.84
C TRP A 91 -2.94 -14.06 4.84
N GLN A 92 -3.35 -13.41 3.75
CA GLN A 92 -4.72 -12.93 3.59
C GLN A 92 -5.74 -14.08 3.63
N SER A 93 -5.43 -15.20 2.99
CA SER A 93 -6.27 -16.40 3.04
C SER A 93 -6.48 -16.93 4.48
N LEU A 94 -5.44 -16.85 5.31
CA LEU A 94 -5.54 -17.23 6.74
C LEU A 94 -6.39 -16.21 7.52
N ILE A 95 -6.24 -14.92 7.27
CA ILE A 95 -7.09 -13.88 7.87
C ILE A 95 -8.56 -14.13 7.49
N ASP A 96 -8.83 -14.38 6.22
CA ASP A 96 -10.19 -14.66 5.75
C ASP A 96 -10.78 -15.88 6.45
N GLN A 97 -10.02 -16.94 6.58
CA GLN A 97 -10.47 -18.19 7.20
C GLN A 97 -10.63 -18.09 8.72
N TYR A 98 -9.65 -17.56 9.43
CA TYR A 98 -9.62 -17.56 10.89
C TYR A 98 -10.36 -16.40 11.54
N LEU A 99 -10.57 -15.31 10.79
CA LEU A 99 -11.20 -14.11 11.31
C LEU A 99 -12.48 -13.76 10.55
N PHE A 100 -12.39 -13.43 9.26
CA PHE A 100 -13.49 -12.84 8.52
C PHE A 100 -14.67 -13.80 8.34
N ILE A 101 -14.47 -14.98 7.77
CA ILE A 101 -15.53 -15.97 7.51
C ILE A 101 -16.16 -16.41 8.83
N ARG A 102 -15.36 -16.67 9.86
CA ARG A 102 -15.88 -17.03 11.18
C ARG A 102 -16.79 -15.97 11.80
N ASN A 103 -16.45 -14.69 11.61
CA ASN A 103 -17.29 -13.60 12.10
C ASN A 103 -18.55 -13.42 11.24
N ALA A 104 -18.45 -13.59 9.93
CA ALA A 104 -19.60 -13.60 9.03
C ALA A 104 -20.60 -14.73 9.40
N GLU A 105 -20.10 -15.93 9.66
CA GLU A 105 -20.91 -17.08 10.11
C GLU A 105 -21.56 -16.83 11.47
N LYS A 106 -20.85 -16.23 12.43
CA LYS A 106 -21.45 -15.81 13.72
C LYS A 106 -22.53 -14.75 13.54
N ALA A 107 -22.43 -13.90 12.52
CA ALA A 107 -23.49 -12.95 12.16
C ALA A 107 -24.68 -13.61 11.42
N GLY A 108 -24.64 -14.93 11.21
CA GLY A 108 -25.70 -15.70 10.56
C GLY A 108 -25.59 -15.75 9.03
N LEU A 109 -24.49 -15.29 8.46
CA LEU A 109 -24.26 -15.37 7.01
C LEU A 109 -23.71 -16.75 6.66
N HIS A 110 -24.27 -17.37 5.62
CA HIS A 110 -23.81 -18.65 5.09
C HIS A 110 -23.79 -18.62 3.56
N VAL A 111 -22.81 -19.30 2.98
CA VAL A 111 -22.76 -19.60 1.56
C VAL A 111 -22.94 -21.11 1.41
N GLY A 112 -24.15 -21.53 1.04
CA GLY A 112 -24.54 -22.93 0.92
C GLY A 112 -24.19 -23.56 -0.42
N ASP A 113 -24.37 -24.87 -0.54
CA ASP A 113 -24.00 -25.63 -1.75
C ASP A 113 -24.79 -25.20 -2.98
N GLU A 114 -26.09 -24.93 -2.85
CA GLU A 114 -26.93 -24.44 -3.97
C GLU A 114 -26.44 -23.06 -4.46
N GLU A 115 -26.06 -22.19 -3.55
CA GLU A 115 -25.50 -20.89 -3.88
C GLU A 115 -24.12 -21.03 -4.55
N MET A 116 -23.28 -21.94 -4.06
CA MET A 116 -22.00 -22.23 -4.72
C MET A 116 -22.18 -22.73 -6.15
N VAL A 117 -23.18 -23.56 -6.42
CA VAL A 117 -23.51 -23.97 -7.79
C VAL A 117 -23.92 -22.77 -8.63
N ALA A 118 -24.73 -21.84 -8.09
CA ALA A 118 -25.13 -20.63 -8.79
C ALA A 118 -23.95 -19.70 -9.09
N LEU A 119 -22.98 -19.60 -8.18
CA LEU A 119 -21.77 -18.79 -8.31
C LEU A 119 -20.75 -19.37 -9.32
N ILE A 120 -20.76 -20.69 -9.54
CA ILE A 120 -19.78 -21.35 -10.40
C ILE A 120 -20.33 -21.53 -11.82
N SER A 121 -21.54 -22.02 -11.96
CA SER A 121 -22.12 -22.39 -13.29
C SER A 121 -23.55 -21.90 -13.48
N GLY A 122 -24.10 -21.17 -12.52
CA GLY A 122 -25.46 -20.64 -12.53
C GLY A 122 -25.59 -19.26 -13.17
N ASP A 123 -26.74 -18.64 -12.92
CA ASP A 123 -27.05 -17.30 -13.44
C ASP A 123 -26.42 -16.17 -12.61
N MET A 124 -25.81 -16.51 -11.47
CA MET A 124 -25.10 -15.59 -10.57
C MET A 124 -23.60 -15.88 -10.57
N SER A 125 -23.02 -16.20 -11.73
CA SER A 125 -21.59 -16.54 -11.80
C SER A 125 -20.70 -15.47 -11.16
N SER A 126 -19.88 -15.92 -10.21
CA SER A 126 -18.92 -15.04 -9.51
C SER A 126 -17.95 -14.39 -10.51
N PRO A 127 -17.57 -13.12 -10.32
CA PRO A 127 -16.52 -12.49 -11.11
C PRO A 127 -15.21 -13.30 -11.17
N VAL A 128 -14.86 -14.02 -10.12
CA VAL A 128 -13.71 -14.93 -10.08
C VAL A 128 -13.79 -16.02 -11.16
N ILE A 129 -14.98 -16.48 -11.46
CA ILE A 129 -15.24 -17.48 -12.51
C ILE A 129 -15.52 -16.79 -13.83
N ALA A 130 -16.43 -15.81 -13.85
CA ALA A 130 -16.91 -15.17 -15.07
C ALA A 130 -15.86 -14.32 -15.80
N GLN A 131 -14.83 -13.85 -15.11
CA GLN A 131 -13.73 -13.07 -15.70
C GLN A 131 -12.46 -13.92 -15.93
N ASN A 132 -12.50 -15.20 -15.63
CA ASN A 132 -11.36 -16.09 -15.86
C ASN A 132 -11.33 -16.52 -17.33
N SER A 133 -10.24 -16.18 -18.02
CA SER A 133 -10.07 -16.47 -19.46
C SER A 133 -10.12 -17.95 -19.82
N LEU A 134 -9.87 -18.85 -18.87
CA LEU A 134 -10.03 -20.31 -19.08
C LEU A 134 -11.48 -20.73 -19.35
N PHE A 135 -12.44 -19.90 -18.97
CA PHE A 135 -13.88 -20.16 -19.11
C PHE A 135 -14.53 -19.30 -20.17
N PHE A 136 -13.73 -18.73 -21.07
CA PHE A 136 -14.25 -17.97 -22.20
C PHE A 136 -14.48 -18.87 -23.39
N ASP A 137 -15.56 -18.59 -24.11
CA ASP A 137 -15.83 -19.21 -25.41
C ASP A 137 -14.90 -18.61 -26.50
N GLU A 138 -15.05 -19.10 -27.71
CA GLU A 138 -14.29 -18.64 -28.88
C GLU A 138 -14.51 -17.15 -29.21
N ASN A 139 -15.55 -16.53 -28.65
CA ASN A 139 -15.88 -15.12 -28.83
C ASN A 139 -15.35 -14.23 -27.68
N GLY A 140 -14.67 -14.82 -26.72
CA GLY A 140 -14.16 -14.12 -25.55
C GLY A 140 -15.22 -13.83 -24.48
N ASN A 141 -16.39 -14.49 -24.55
CA ASN A 141 -17.43 -14.38 -23.55
C ASN A 141 -17.37 -15.56 -22.56
N PHE A 142 -17.76 -15.31 -21.32
CA PHE A 142 -17.91 -16.37 -20.34
C PHE A 142 -18.88 -17.45 -20.82
N SER A 143 -18.47 -18.71 -20.74
CA SER A 143 -19.26 -19.89 -21.12
C SER A 143 -19.35 -20.90 -19.98
N LYS A 144 -20.56 -21.25 -19.59
CA LYS A 144 -20.82 -22.30 -18.59
C LYS A 144 -20.38 -23.69 -19.08
N GLU A 145 -20.44 -23.91 -20.37
CA GLU A 145 -19.96 -25.13 -21.01
C GLU A 145 -18.47 -25.31 -20.82
N MET A 146 -17.67 -24.23 -20.96
CA MET A 146 -16.22 -24.27 -20.72
C MET A 146 -15.89 -24.59 -19.26
N VAL A 147 -16.69 -24.11 -18.31
CA VAL A 147 -16.54 -24.49 -16.89
C VAL A 147 -16.78 -25.99 -16.71
N LEU A 148 -17.83 -26.55 -17.32
CA LEU A 148 -18.13 -27.98 -17.21
C LEU A 148 -17.06 -28.83 -17.88
N GLU A 149 -16.56 -28.42 -19.05
CA GLU A 149 -15.45 -29.08 -19.73
C GLU A 149 -14.17 -29.08 -18.88
N PHE A 150 -13.85 -27.95 -18.27
CA PHE A 150 -12.71 -27.83 -17.38
C PHE A 150 -12.84 -28.78 -16.18
N VAL A 151 -14.01 -28.85 -15.53
CA VAL A 151 -14.28 -29.75 -14.40
C VAL A 151 -14.13 -31.21 -14.84
N ASN A 152 -14.58 -31.56 -16.05
CA ASN A 152 -14.40 -32.93 -16.59
C ASN A 152 -12.92 -33.22 -16.88
N TYR A 153 -12.18 -32.23 -17.40
CA TYR A 153 -10.76 -32.35 -17.72
C TYR A 153 -9.89 -32.53 -16.49
N ILE A 154 -10.20 -31.88 -15.38
CA ILE A 154 -9.50 -32.02 -14.08
C ILE A 154 -9.35 -33.50 -13.68
N ASN A 155 -10.40 -34.31 -13.93
CA ASN A 155 -10.37 -35.74 -13.57
C ASN A 155 -9.33 -36.55 -14.37
N THR A 156 -8.80 -36.00 -15.45
CA THR A 156 -7.75 -36.61 -16.27
C THR A 156 -6.34 -36.11 -15.89
N ASP A 157 -6.23 -35.03 -15.12
CA ASP A 157 -4.96 -34.46 -14.68
C ASP A 157 -4.31 -35.29 -13.57
N GLN A 158 -3.26 -36.05 -13.95
CA GLN A 158 -2.49 -36.86 -13.00
C GLN A 158 -1.58 -36.03 -12.08
N SER A 159 -1.31 -34.78 -12.43
CA SER A 159 -0.46 -33.89 -11.61
C SER A 159 -1.18 -33.35 -10.37
N GLY A 160 -2.51 -33.33 -10.39
CA GLY A 160 -3.35 -32.73 -9.35
C GLY A 160 -3.31 -31.18 -9.29
N ARG A 161 -2.55 -30.53 -10.19
CA ARG A 161 -2.41 -29.06 -10.22
C ARG A 161 -3.70 -28.35 -10.64
N LEU A 162 -4.41 -28.89 -11.62
CA LEU A 162 -5.68 -28.32 -12.04
C LEU A 162 -6.77 -28.49 -10.96
N GLN A 163 -6.74 -29.59 -10.21
CA GLN A 163 -7.63 -29.76 -9.05
C GLN A 163 -7.33 -28.74 -7.96
N LEU A 164 -6.04 -28.49 -7.70
CA LEU A 164 -5.60 -27.47 -6.72
C LEU A 164 -6.08 -26.08 -7.15
N TYR A 165 -5.91 -25.72 -8.42
CA TYR A 165 -6.38 -24.45 -8.99
C TYR A 165 -7.90 -24.32 -8.94
N TRP A 166 -8.63 -25.39 -9.25
CA TRP A 166 -10.08 -25.41 -9.15
C TRP A 166 -10.59 -25.19 -7.73
N ASN A 167 -9.99 -25.87 -6.76
CA ASN A 167 -10.30 -25.66 -5.35
C ASN A 167 -10.02 -24.22 -4.89
N TYR A 168 -8.97 -23.61 -5.41
CA TYR A 168 -8.66 -22.21 -5.17
C TYR A 168 -9.74 -21.28 -5.73
N LEU A 169 -10.17 -21.48 -6.98
CA LEU A 169 -11.25 -20.68 -7.58
C LEU A 169 -12.56 -20.77 -6.79
N GLN A 170 -12.94 -22.00 -6.39
CA GLN A 170 -14.13 -22.22 -5.57
C GLN A 170 -14.03 -21.51 -4.21
N GLN A 171 -12.90 -21.64 -3.53
CA GLN A 171 -12.68 -20.99 -2.24
C GLN A 171 -12.68 -19.46 -2.37
N THR A 172 -12.05 -18.93 -3.41
CA THR A 172 -12.02 -17.49 -3.68
C THR A 172 -13.43 -16.95 -3.98
N ALA A 173 -14.20 -17.63 -4.81
CA ALA A 173 -15.59 -17.26 -5.12
C ALA A 173 -16.46 -17.30 -3.84
N LYS A 174 -16.29 -18.31 -3.00
CA LYS A 174 -16.97 -18.43 -1.71
C LYS A 174 -16.60 -17.29 -0.76
N THR A 175 -15.32 -16.98 -0.64
CA THR A 175 -14.81 -15.89 0.22
C THR A 175 -15.35 -14.55 -0.26
N GLN A 176 -15.31 -14.28 -1.58
CA GLN A 176 -15.87 -13.07 -2.17
C GLN A 176 -17.37 -12.94 -1.86
N GLN A 177 -18.13 -14.01 -1.97
CA GLN A 177 -19.56 -14.01 -1.64
C GLN A 177 -19.83 -13.70 -0.15
N TYR A 178 -18.97 -14.17 0.76
CA TYR A 178 -19.04 -13.76 2.16
C TYR A 178 -18.80 -12.25 2.32
N TYR A 179 -17.80 -11.70 1.59
CA TYR A 179 -17.53 -10.26 1.61
C TYR A 179 -18.71 -9.45 1.09
N GLU A 180 -19.32 -9.86 0.00
CA GLU A 180 -20.48 -9.21 -0.60
C GLU A 180 -21.69 -9.22 0.36
N LYS A 181 -22.00 -10.39 0.95
CA LYS A 181 -23.08 -10.52 1.94
C LYS A 181 -22.84 -9.66 3.17
N TYR A 182 -21.62 -9.69 3.70
CA TYR A 182 -21.27 -8.92 4.90
C TYR A 182 -21.31 -7.42 4.63
N SER A 183 -20.74 -6.98 3.52
CA SER A 183 -20.78 -5.58 3.07
C SER A 183 -22.22 -5.12 2.82
N SER A 184 -23.04 -5.94 2.16
CA SER A 184 -24.45 -5.65 1.92
C SER A 184 -25.23 -5.54 3.23
N LEU A 185 -25.03 -6.48 4.17
CA LEU A 185 -25.67 -6.43 5.50
C LEU A 185 -25.28 -5.14 6.22
N PHE A 186 -24.01 -4.77 6.20
CA PHE A 186 -23.50 -3.57 6.83
C PHE A 186 -24.06 -2.31 6.17
N ASN A 187 -24.00 -2.23 4.84
CA ASN A 187 -24.51 -1.08 4.08
C ASN A 187 -26.03 -0.89 4.30
N GLN A 188 -26.79 -1.98 4.33
CA GLN A 188 -28.24 -1.92 4.59
C GLN A 188 -28.58 -1.63 6.05
N SER A 189 -27.68 -1.90 6.98
CA SER A 189 -27.85 -1.51 8.39
C SER A 189 -27.59 -0.03 8.64
N TYR A 190 -26.85 0.61 7.75
CA TYR A 190 -26.56 2.04 7.80
C TYR A 190 -27.66 2.79 7.05
N PHE A 191 -28.62 3.32 7.80
CA PHE A 191 -29.71 4.10 7.23
C PHE A 191 -30.02 5.32 8.10
N THR A 192 -30.31 6.41 7.46
CA THR A 192 -30.81 7.62 8.10
C THR A 192 -32.35 7.58 8.12
N ASN A 193 -32.96 7.61 9.29
CA ASN A 193 -34.42 7.66 9.37
C ASN A 193 -34.96 9.03 8.93
N ALA A 194 -36.25 9.10 8.59
CA ALA A 194 -36.87 10.33 8.06
C ALA A 194 -36.68 11.55 8.96
N LEU A 195 -36.65 11.40 10.28
CA LEU A 195 -36.42 12.53 11.20
C LEU A 195 -34.97 13.01 11.13
N MET A 196 -34.00 12.09 11.09
CA MET A 196 -32.60 12.43 10.96
C MET A 196 -32.34 13.07 9.59
N MET A 197 -32.93 12.53 8.53
CA MET A 197 -32.84 13.08 7.17
C MET A 197 -33.37 14.50 7.11
N THR A 198 -34.58 14.75 7.62
CA THR A 198 -35.18 16.10 7.70
C THR A 198 -34.24 17.05 8.43
N LYS A 199 -33.70 16.60 9.58
CA LYS A 199 -32.80 17.44 10.38
C LYS A 199 -31.49 17.72 9.66
N GLU A 200 -30.91 16.75 8.96
CA GLU A 200 -29.69 16.94 8.17
C GLU A 200 -29.92 17.96 7.02
N ILE A 201 -31.06 17.85 6.33
CA ILE A 201 -31.46 18.80 5.30
C ILE A 201 -31.64 20.21 5.88
N GLU A 202 -32.32 20.32 7.01
CA GLU A 202 -32.52 21.61 7.71
C GLU A 202 -31.16 22.21 8.14
N GLU A 203 -30.27 21.43 8.75
CA GLU A 203 -28.96 21.89 9.23
C GLU A 203 -28.05 22.36 8.07
N ASN A 204 -28.13 21.72 6.90
CA ASN A 204 -27.38 22.13 5.73
C ASN A 204 -27.99 23.32 5.00
N ASN A 205 -29.32 23.44 4.96
CA ASN A 205 -30.03 24.52 4.28
C ASN A 205 -30.20 25.78 5.13
N ASN A 206 -30.18 25.65 6.46
CA ASN A 206 -30.25 26.80 7.34
C ASN A 206 -28.88 27.48 7.42
N THR A 207 -28.81 28.66 6.89
CA THR A 207 -27.62 29.53 6.93
C THR A 207 -27.86 30.72 7.84
N PHE A 208 -26.79 31.32 8.32
CA PHE A 208 -26.85 32.56 9.07
C PHE A 208 -25.72 33.48 8.67
N ASP A 209 -26.02 34.78 8.69
CA ASP A 209 -25.04 35.84 8.53
C ASP A 209 -24.61 36.29 9.91
N VAL A 210 -23.32 36.56 10.08
CA VAL A 210 -22.79 36.90 11.39
C VAL A 210 -21.75 37.98 11.34
N GLU A 211 -21.89 38.99 12.20
CA GLU A 211 -20.83 39.90 12.61
C GLU A 211 -20.15 39.34 13.84
N PHE A 212 -18.82 39.28 13.83
CA PHE A 212 -18.07 38.77 14.98
C PHE A 212 -16.76 39.50 15.20
N VAL A 213 -16.32 39.46 16.43
CA VAL A 213 -15.01 39.91 16.88
C VAL A 213 -14.31 38.69 17.46
N MET A 214 -13.09 38.43 17.04
CA MET A 214 -12.26 37.36 17.53
C MET A 214 -11.03 37.91 18.26
N VAL A 215 -10.87 37.50 19.51
CA VAL A 215 -9.62 37.70 20.25
C VAL A 215 -8.79 36.42 20.07
N PRO A 216 -7.67 36.45 19.34
CA PRO A 216 -6.88 35.26 19.12
C PRO A 216 -6.34 34.67 20.44
N VAL A 217 -6.43 33.36 20.56
CA VAL A 217 -5.75 32.60 21.60
C VAL A 217 -4.60 31.87 20.90
N GLY A 218 -3.39 32.28 21.19
CA GLY A 218 -2.19 31.75 20.55
C GLY A 218 -1.45 30.72 21.40
N ILE A 219 -0.14 30.64 21.18
CA ILE A 219 0.74 29.85 22.02
C ILE A 219 0.67 30.46 23.43
N VAL A 220 0.31 29.64 24.44
CA VAL A 220 0.20 30.05 25.82
C VAL A 220 1.52 30.69 26.30
N GLN A 221 1.50 32.02 26.51
CA GLN A 221 2.64 32.76 27.06
C GLN A 221 2.40 33.16 28.51
N ASP A 222 1.20 32.93 29.03
CA ASP A 222 0.87 33.29 30.43
C ASP A 222 1.44 32.27 31.41
N SER A 223 2.50 32.68 32.10
CA SER A 223 3.17 31.86 33.10
C SER A 223 2.29 31.49 34.32
N THR A 224 1.12 32.13 34.46
CA THR A 224 0.16 31.81 35.54
C THR A 224 -0.71 30.59 35.19
N ILE A 225 -0.77 30.18 33.93
CA ILE A 225 -1.51 29.00 33.50
C ILE A 225 -0.67 27.75 33.78
N THR A 226 -1.13 26.97 34.74
CA THR A 226 -0.47 25.73 35.13
C THR A 226 -1.37 24.54 34.84
N VAL A 227 -0.78 23.46 34.32
CA VAL A 227 -1.40 22.18 34.13
C VAL A 227 -0.70 21.16 35.01
N SER A 228 -1.45 20.51 35.88
CA SER A 228 -0.93 19.50 36.79
C SER A 228 -0.84 18.13 36.15
N ASP A 229 0.05 17.29 36.67
CA ASP A 229 0.19 15.90 36.25
C ASP A 229 -1.12 15.09 36.44
N SER A 230 -1.93 15.47 37.44
CA SER A 230 -3.25 14.85 37.64
C SER A 230 -4.22 15.14 36.52
N GLU A 231 -4.22 16.36 35.98
CA GLU A 231 -5.05 16.75 34.84
C GLU A 231 -4.58 16.05 33.57
N ILE A 232 -3.28 15.97 33.32
CA ILE A 232 -2.67 15.25 32.22
C ILE A 232 -3.10 13.77 32.27
N LYS A 233 -2.96 13.14 33.44
CA LYS A 233 -3.36 11.75 33.64
C LYS A 233 -4.85 11.54 33.40
N LYS A 234 -5.71 12.42 33.90
CA LYS A 234 -7.17 12.35 33.69
C LYS A 234 -7.52 12.45 32.20
N TYR A 235 -6.91 13.39 31.49
CA TYR A 235 -7.09 13.55 30.06
C TYR A 235 -6.65 12.29 29.30
N TYR A 236 -5.45 11.80 29.58
CA TYR A 236 -4.91 10.58 28.98
C TYR A 236 -5.86 9.38 29.16
N GLU A 237 -6.31 9.11 30.39
CA GLU A 237 -7.19 7.98 30.66
C GLU A 237 -8.57 8.10 29.96
N SER A 238 -9.12 9.31 29.86
CA SER A 238 -10.39 9.54 29.15
C SER A 238 -10.25 9.45 27.62
N HIS A 239 -9.05 9.63 27.10
CA HIS A 239 -8.73 9.59 25.67
C HIS A 239 -7.82 8.42 25.30
N LYS A 240 -7.69 7.43 26.17
CA LYS A 240 -6.70 6.34 26.03
C LYS A 240 -6.76 5.61 24.69
N LYS A 241 -7.97 5.45 24.11
CA LYS A 241 -8.13 4.81 22.79
C LYS A 241 -7.38 5.51 21.66
N PHE A 242 -7.21 6.84 21.74
CA PHE A 242 -6.45 7.61 20.74
C PHE A 242 -4.93 7.43 20.85
N TYR A 243 -4.45 6.86 21.93
CA TYR A 243 -3.03 6.60 22.18
C TYR A 243 -2.63 5.15 21.95
N LYS A 244 -3.49 4.35 21.29
CA LYS A 244 -3.15 2.99 20.86
C LYS A 244 -2.01 3.06 19.84
N GLN A 245 -1.03 2.19 19.96
CA GLN A 245 0.12 2.12 19.06
C GLN A 245 0.53 0.68 18.80
N GLN A 246 1.13 0.46 17.66
CA GLN A 246 1.82 -0.78 17.32
C GLN A 246 3.28 -0.72 17.77
N ALA A 247 3.90 -1.89 17.94
CA ALA A 247 5.32 -1.97 18.18
C ALA A 247 6.09 -1.28 17.05
N SER A 248 7.02 -0.41 17.40
CA SER A 248 7.78 0.35 16.41
C SER A 248 9.19 0.69 16.90
N ARG A 249 10.03 1.06 15.94
CA ARG A 249 11.42 1.46 16.18
C ARG A 249 11.68 2.83 15.58
N ASP A 250 12.53 3.61 16.23
CA ASP A 250 13.11 4.81 15.66
C ASP A 250 14.57 4.51 15.37
N ILE A 251 15.00 4.78 14.15
CA ILE A 251 16.40 4.63 13.75
C ILE A 251 16.91 5.91 13.11
N GLU A 252 18.22 6.11 13.19
CA GLU A 252 18.97 6.97 12.29
C GLU A 252 19.91 6.10 11.46
N TYR A 253 20.00 6.36 10.16
CA TYR A 253 20.82 5.54 9.27
C TYR A 253 21.60 6.37 8.26
N VAL A 254 22.77 5.88 7.89
CA VAL A 254 23.60 6.42 6.82
C VAL A 254 23.59 5.46 5.65
N VAL A 255 23.47 5.99 4.45
CA VAL A 255 23.47 5.23 3.20
C VAL A 255 24.73 5.59 2.38
N PHE A 256 25.42 4.58 1.94
CA PHE A 256 26.47 4.68 0.92
C PHE A 256 25.91 4.03 -0.35
N GLU A 257 25.40 4.86 -1.25
CA GLU A 257 24.84 4.44 -2.53
C GLU A 257 25.97 4.24 -3.54
N VAL A 258 26.02 3.06 -4.12
CA VAL A 258 27.00 2.72 -5.15
C VAL A 258 26.55 3.30 -6.49
N VAL A 259 27.30 4.28 -6.98
CA VAL A 259 27.09 4.85 -8.31
C VAL A 259 28.33 4.56 -9.16
N PRO A 260 28.15 4.33 -10.48
CA PRO A 260 29.27 4.11 -11.38
C PRO A 260 30.30 5.26 -11.34
N SER A 261 31.58 4.94 -11.36
CA SER A 261 32.68 5.92 -11.44
C SER A 261 32.78 6.51 -12.84
N ALA A 262 33.61 7.53 -12.99
CA ALA A 262 33.92 8.09 -14.32
C ALA A 262 34.60 7.05 -15.23
N GLU A 263 35.41 6.18 -14.66
CA GLU A 263 36.02 5.07 -15.34
C GLU A 263 35.01 4.02 -15.81
N ASP A 264 34.03 3.69 -14.97
CA ASP A 264 32.95 2.75 -15.32
C ASP A 264 32.08 3.33 -16.45
N ILE A 265 31.78 4.64 -16.39
CA ILE A 265 31.05 5.34 -17.45
C ILE A 265 31.84 5.34 -18.76
N ALA A 266 33.15 5.60 -18.70
CA ALA A 266 33.99 5.54 -19.88
C ALA A 266 34.05 4.13 -20.48
N ALA A 267 34.16 3.10 -19.65
CA ALA A 267 34.17 1.70 -20.08
C ALA A 267 32.89 1.31 -20.80
N ALA A 268 31.72 1.70 -20.27
CA ALA A 268 30.41 1.44 -20.93
C ALA A 268 30.32 2.11 -22.32
N ASN A 269 30.90 3.31 -22.47
CA ASN A 269 31.00 3.95 -23.79
C ASN A 269 31.97 3.21 -24.74
N GLU A 270 33.13 2.75 -24.25
CA GLU A 270 34.07 1.96 -25.02
C GLU A 270 33.45 0.64 -25.47
N ASP A 271 32.75 -0.07 -24.57
CA ASP A 271 32.04 -1.32 -24.90
C ASP A 271 30.98 -1.11 -25.99
N LEU A 272 30.27 0.03 -25.98
CA LEU A 272 29.33 0.36 -27.04
C LEU A 272 30.04 0.63 -28.35
N LEU A 273 31.13 1.40 -28.33
CA LEU A 273 31.90 1.76 -29.52
C LEU A 273 32.57 0.55 -30.15
N GLU A 274 33.00 -0.45 -29.36
CA GLU A 274 33.60 -1.68 -29.86
C GLU A 274 32.69 -2.45 -30.81
N VAL A 275 31.36 -2.45 -30.53
CA VAL A 275 30.35 -3.15 -31.33
C VAL A 275 29.56 -2.25 -32.28
N TYR A 276 29.90 -0.94 -32.33
CA TYR A 276 29.14 0.05 -33.10
C TYR A 276 29.19 -0.19 -34.62
N ASP A 277 30.34 -0.54 -35.20
CA ASP A 277 30.47 -0.79 -36.63
C ASP A 277 29.68 -2.02 -37.07
N GLU A 278 29.64 -3.04 -36.24
CA GLU A 278 28.81 -4.23 -36.47
C GLU A 278 27.30 -3.89 -36.33
N PHE A 279 26.91 -3.10 -35.34
CA PHE A 279 25.54 -2.57 -35.22
C PHE A 279 25.09 -1.83 -36.46
N ALA A 280 25.99 -1.04 -37.04
CA ALA A 280 25.68 -0.26 -38.22
C ALA A 280 25.44 -1.12 -39.49
N THR A 281 25.98 -2.33 -39.55
CA THR A 281 26.03 -3.14 -40.80
C THR A 281 25.26 -4.47 -40.68
N THR A 282 25.03 -5.00 -39.48
CA THR A 282 24.40 -6.32 -39.30
C THR A 282 23.02 -6.44 -39.97
N ASP A 283 22.74 -7.60 -40.57
CA ASP A 283 21.43 -7.94 -41.11
C ASP A 283 20.52 -8.65 -40.07
N ASN A 284 21.11 -9.23 -39.01
CA ASN A 284 20.39 -9.91 -37.96
C ASN A 284 20.36 -9.08 -36.66
N MET A 285 19.60 -8.00 -36.69
CA MET A 285 19.57 -7.03 -35.62
C MET A 285 19.08 -7.65 -34.28
N LYS A 286 18.11 -8.55 -34.32
CA LYS A 286 17.58 -9.20 -33.10
C LYS A 286 18.65 -10.02 -32.38
N ALA A 287 19.38 -10.87 -33.09
CA ALA A 287 20.45 -11.67 -32.49
C ALA A 287 21.62 -10.80 -32.02
N PHE A 288 21.95 -9.77 -32.80
CA PHE A 288 23.00 -8.82 -32.43
C PHE A 288 22.70 -8.10 -31.10
N LEU A 289 21.51 -7.47 -30.97
CA LEU A 289 21.15 -6.75 -29.77
C LEU A 289 20.99 -7.68 -28.57
N MET A 290 20.51 -8.90 -28.76
CA MET A 290 20.41 -9.89 -27.68
C MET A 290 21.81 -10.25 -27.11
N ALA A 291 22.86 -10.19 -27.93
CA ALA A 291 24.24 -10.51 -27.52
C ALA A 291 24.99 -9.29 -26.98
N ASN A 292 24.70 -8.09 -27.47
CA ASN A 292 25.57 -6.92 -27.32
C ASN A 292 24.89 -5.70 -26.69
N SER A 293 23.62 -5.74 -26.37
CA SER A 293 22.87 -4.58 -25.86
C SER A 293 22.14 -4.91 -24.56
N ASP A 294 22.07 -3.95 -23.65
CA ASP A 294 21.26 -4.04 -22.43
C ASP A 294 19.76 -3.88 -22.73
N ARG A 295 19.44 -3.32 -23.92
CA ARG A 295 18.10 -3.23 -24.45
C ARG A 295 17.86 -4.25 -25.56
N GLN A 296 16.77 -5.02 -25.45
CA GLN A 296 16.37 -5.96 -26.49
C GLN A 296 15.75 -5.25 -27.69
N TYR A 297 15.85 -5.90 -28.88
CA TYR A 297 15.16 -5.44 -30.07
C TYR A 297 13.66 -5.63 -29.91
N ASP A 298 12.93 -4.52 -29.98
CA ASP A 298 11.49 -4.52 -30.21
C ASP A 298 11.22 -4.19 -31.69
N SER A 299 10.21 -4.76 -32.30
CA SER A 299 9.82 -4.44 -33.67
C SER A 299 8.75 -3.36 -33.74
N HIS A 300 8.59 -2.56 -32.69
CA HIS A 300 7.58 -1.53 -32.56
C HIS A 300 7.68 -0.44 -33.62
N TRP A 301 6.55 0.03 -34.11
CA TRP A 301 6.42 1.17 -35.01
C TRP A 301 6.26 2.46 -34.24
N TYR A 302 7.32 3.18 -34.03
CA TYR A 302 7.33 4.44 -33.29
C TYR A 302 6.78 5.58 -34.12
N ALA A 303 5.85 6.36 -33.55
CA ALA A 303 5.43 7.66 -34.06
C ALA A 303 6.35 8.79 -33.54
N ALA A 304 6.30 9.93 -34.20
CA ALA A 304 7.06 11.12 -33.77
C ALA A 304 6.66 11.53 -32.37
N GLY A 305 7.63 11.66 -31.46
CA GLY A 305 7.43 12.00 -30.05
C GLY A 305 7.51 10.82 -29.09
N GLU A 306 7.26 9.60 -29.50
CA GLU A 306 7.29 8.41 -28.64
C GLU A 306 8.69 8.07 -28.13
N LEU A 307 9.72 8.32 -28.94
CA LEU A 307 11.12 8.12 -28.54
C LEU A 307 11.67 9.20 -27.58
N ASN A 308 10.89 10.23 -27.25
CA ASN A 308 11.27 11.19 -26.22
C ASN A 308 11.45 10.55 -24.82
N THR A 309 10.86 9.39 -24.59
CA THR A 309 11.08 8.60 -23.38
C THR A 309 12.52 8.11 -23.26
N LEU A 310 13.21 7.90 -24.36
CA LEU A 310 14.65 7.58 -24.39
C LEU A 310 15.49 8.85 -24.38
N SER A 311 15.21 9.77 -25.30
CA SER A 311 15.85 11.08 -25.43
C SER A 311 15.18 11.90 -26.53
N THR A 312 15.01 13.20 -26.32
CA THR A 312 14.56 14.13 -27.36
C THR A 312 15.54 14.11 -28.56
N ALA A 313 16.84 14.04 -28.32
CA ALA A 313 17.84 13.99 -29.38
C ALA A 313 17.70 12.73 -30.26
N ILE A 314 17.37 11.59 -29.65
CA ILE A 314 17.07 10.35 -30.39
C ILE A 314 15.81 10.51 -31.24
N ASN A 315 14.76 11.05 -30.69
CA ASN A 315 13.52 11.31 -31.42
C ASN A 315 13.77 12.25 -32.63
N ASP A 316 14.51 13.34 -32.43
CA ASP A 316 14.82 14.31 -33.47
C ASP A 316 15.72 13.72 -34.57
N PHE A 317 16.68 12.85 -34.19
CA PHE A 317 17.48 12.09 -35.16
C PHE A 317 16.58 11.17 -36.00
N VAL A 318 15.77 10.35 -35.34
CA VAL A 318 14.94 9.32 -36.01
C VAL A 318 13.93 9.97 -36.95
N PHE A 319 13.23 11.03 -36.52
CA PHE A 319 12.21 11.70 -37.33
C PHE A 319 12.76 12.85 -38.17
N GLY A 320 14.04 13.12 -38.10
CA GLY A 320 14.75 14.03 -38.99
C GLY A 320 14.92 13.50 -40.42
N LYS A 321 15.76 14.17 -41.19
CA LYS A 321 15.99 13.83 -42.62
C LYS A 321 16.96 12.65 -42.81
N ASN A 322 17.65 12.16 -41.78
CA ASN A 322 18.66 11.14 -41.86
C ASN A 322 18.06 9.73 -41.69
N ASN A 323 18.31 8.88 -42.66
CA ASN A 323 18.02 7.44 -42.58
C ASN A 323 19.36 6.73 -42.43
N GLY A 324 19.68 6.26 -41.23
CA GLY A 324 20.96 5.58 -40.98
C GLY A 324 21.16 5.29 -39.50
N VAL A 325 22.43 5.23 -39.12
CA VAL A 325 22.82 5.05 -37.70
C VAL A 325 23.17 6.40 -37.11
N SER A 326 22.75 6.64 -35.89
CA SER A 326 23.07 7.88 -35.16
C SER A 326 24.49 7.85 -34.60
N GLU A 327 25.00 8.99 -34.24
CA GLU A 327 26.09 9.08 -33.26
C GLU A 327 25.64 8.49 -31.91
N VAL A 328 26.58 8.29 -30.99
CA VAL A 328 26.27 7.82 -29.65
C VAL A 328 25.73 8.98 -28.83
N PHE A 329 24.53 8.80 -28.29
CA PHE A 329 23.87 9.71 -27.34
C PHE A 329 24.16 9.24 -25.92
N GLN A 330 24.55 10.15 -25.05
CA GLN A 330 24.70 9.91 -23.62
C GLN A 330 23.53 10.59 -22.85
N ASN A 331 22.89 9.84 -21.97
CA ASN A 331 21.91 10.37 -21.04
C ASN A 331 22.18 9.76 -19.65
N GLY A 332 22.75 10.56 -18.75
CA GLY A 332 23.25 10.08 -17.46
C GLY A 332 24.33 9.01 -17.66
N ASN A 333 24.10 7.84 -17.10
CA ASN A 333 25.03 6.69 -17.17
C ASN A 333 24.76 5.76 -18.37
N THR A 334 23.82 6.12 -19.25
CA THR A 334 23.41 5.27 -20.37
C THR A 334 23.86 5.86 -21.69
N PHE A 335 24.48 5.03 -22.52
CA PHE A 335 24.92 5.33 -23.89
C PHE A 335 23.98 4.61 -24.88
N ARG A 336 23.56 5.33 -25.93
CA ARG A 336 22.68 4.80 -26.96
C ARG A 336 23.10 5.19 -28.35
N ALA A 337 23.09 4.23 -29.25
CA ALA A 337 23.13 4.47 -30.70
C ALA A 337 21.86 3.90 -31.31
N VAL A 338 21.31 4.60 -32.29
CA VAL A 338 20.00 4.23 -32.90
C VAL A 338 20.19 4.05 -34.41
N ARG A 339 19.64 2.95 -34.93
CA ARG A 339 19.56 2.67 -36.36
C ARG A 339 18.12 2.62 -36.82
N VAL A 340 17.79 3.42 -37.83
CA VAL A 340 16.47 3.34 -38.49
C VAL A 340 16.47 2.12 -39.40
N ILE A 341 15.60 1.15 -39.09
CA ILE A 341 15.48 -0.10 -39.81
C ILE A 341 14.51 0.05 -40.97
N GLU A 342 13.36 0.67 -40.71
CA GLU A 342 12.29 0.79 -41.69
C GLU A 342 11.48 2.07 -41.45
N SER A 343 10.93 2.62 -42.53
CA SER A 343 10.03 3.77 -42.47
C SER A 343 8.78 3.43 -43.29
N ALA A 344 7.62 3.55 -42.65
CA ALA A 344 6.34 3.26 -43.30
C ALA A 344 5.22 4.19 -42.80
N ASN A 345 4.14 4.24 -43.54
CA ASN A 345 2.91 4.82 -43.06
C ASN A 345 2.07 3.68 -42.47
N VAL A 346 1.93 3.67 -41.16
CA VAL A 346 1.29 2.60 -40.39
C VAL A 346 0.09 3.18 -39.64
N PRO A 347 -1.09 2.52 -39.67
CA PRO A 347 -2.24 2.97 -38.91
C PRO A 347 -2.02 2.78 -37.40
N ASP A 348 -2.71 3.55 -36.57
CA ASP A 348 -2.65 3.40 -35.11
C ASP A 348 -3.50 2.21 -34.64
N SER A 349 -4.52 1.82 -35.44
CA SER A 349 -5.32 0.63 -35.16
C SER A 349 -5.84 0.01 -36.45
N VAL A 350 -6.10 -1.28 -36.39
CA VAL A 350 -6.69 -2.06 -37.49
C VAL A 350 -7.94 -2.79 -37.01
N TYR A 351 -8.93 -2.90 -37.90
CA TYR A 351 -10.16 -3.61 -37.65
C TYR A 351 -10.03 -5.02 -38.18
N VAL A 352 -10.00 -6.00 -37.31
CA VAL A 352 -9.64 -7.39 -37.65
C VAL A 352 -10.65 -8.40 -37.12
N LYS A 353 -10.64 -9.56 -37.76
CA LYS A 353 -11.11 -10.84 -37.22
C LYS A 353 -9.89 -11.73 -37.05
N TYR A 354 -9.87 -12.57 -36.03
CA TYR A 354 -8.79 -13.54 -35.87
C TYR A 354 -9.31 -14.86 -35.31
N VAL A 355 -8.61 -15.94 -35.65
CA VAL A 355 -8.85 -17.31 -35.18
C VAL A 355 -7.52 -18.02 -34.97
N PRO A 356 -7.43 -19.06 -34.13
CA PRO A 356 -6.22 -19.87 -34.00
C PRO A 356 -5.86 -20.53 -35.33
N GLU A 357 -4.57 -20.52 -35.70
CA GLU A 357 -4.05 -21.14 -36.92
C GLU A 357 -4.34 -22.66 -37.00
N ALA A 358 -4.29 -23.31 -35.81
CA ALA A 358 -4.54 -24.75 -35.68
C ALA A 358 -6.02 -25.15 -35.86
N SER A 359 -6.93 -24.19 -36.07
CA SER A 359 -8.37 -24.46 -36.22
C SER A 359 -8.71 -25.20 -37.51
N GLU A 360 -9.61 -26.14 -37.45
CA GLU A 360 -10.21 -26.73 -38.66
C GLU A 360 -11.11 -25.69 -39.36
N ASN A 361 -10.93 -25.49 -40.68
CA ASN A 361 -11.71 -24.54 -41.48
C ASN A 361 -11.62 -23.07 -41.05
N VAL A 362 -10.40 -22.53 -40.90
CA VAL A 362 -10.09 -21.13 -40.58
C VAL A 362 -10.99 -20.13 -41.34
N ASP A 363 -11.27 -20.37 -42.63
CA ASP A 363 -12.08 -19.46 -43.46
C ASP A 363 -13.55 -19.43 -43.03
N SER A 364 -14.08 -20.54 -42.59
CA SER A 364 -15.46 -20.63 -42.10
C SER A 364 -15.59 -19.95 -40.75
N LEU A 365 -14.62 -20.16 -39.87
CA LEU A 365 -14.57 -19.53 -38.52
C LEU A 365 -14.42 -18.02 -38.62
N LEU A 366 -13.52 -17.50 -39.45
CA LEU A 366 -13.38 -16.06 -39.69
C LEU A 366 -14.69 -15.38 -40.15
N ASN A 367 -15.61 -16.13 -40.77
CA ASN A 367 -16.92 -15.58 -41.17
C ASN A 367 -17.89 -15.48 -39.98
N THR A 368 -17.70 -16.24 -38.92
CA THR A 368 -18.56 -16.28 -37.74
C THR A 368 -18.09 -15.35 -36.61
N VAL A 369 -16.78 -15.06 -36.52
CA VAL A 369 -16.20 -14.21 -35.50
C VAL A 369 -16.57 -12.74 -35.73
N GLU A 370 -16.97 -12.04 -34.67
CA GLU A 370 -17.21 -10.60 -34.72
C GLU A 370 -15.88 -9.85 -34.82
N PRO A 371 -15.81 -8.83 -35.68
CA PRO A 371 -14.57 -8.05 -35.82
C PRO A 371 -14.39 -7.05 -34.72
N MET A 372 -13.11 -6.77 -34.37
CA MET A 372 -12.73 -5.80 -33.33
C MET A 372 -11.60 -4.91 -33.80
N TRP A 373 -11.49 -3.73 -33.18
CA TRP A 373 -10.35 -2.85 -33.35
C TRP A 373 -9.22 -3.30 -32.42
N ILE A 374 -8.03 -3.48 -32.99
CA ILE A 374 -6.81 -3.71 -32.23
C ILE A 374 -5.79 -2.62 -32.52
N THR A 375 -5.05 -2.21 -31.50
CA THR A 375 -3.85 -1.38 -31.61
C THR A 375 -2.63 -2.27 -31.79
N GLU A 376 -1.47 -1.69 -32.04
CA GLU A 376 -0.22 -2.43 -32.08
C GLU A 376 0.05 -3.11 -30.74
N VAL A 377 0.30 -4.42 -30.79
CA VAL A 377 0.71 -5.24 -29.65
C VAL A 377 2.06 -5.87 -30.00
N PRO A 378 3.03 -5.93 -29.08
CA PRO A 378 4.30 -6.58 -29.32
C PRO A 378 4.12 -7.99 -29.90
N GLY A 379 4.77 -8.28 -31.04
CA GLY A 379 4.65 -9.54 -31.77
C GLY A 379 3.56 -9.56 -32.85
N TYR A 380 2.72 -8.53 -32.96
CA TYR A 380 1.67 -8.42 -33.99
C TYR A 380 1.89 -7.29 -34.99
N GLU A 381 3.10 -6.78 -35.11
CA GLU A 381 3.46 -5.61 -35.93
C GLU A 381 3.11 -5.81 -37.42
N ASP A 382 3.20 -7.05 -37.90
CA ASP A 382 2.87 -7.38 -39.27
C ASP A 382 1.35 -7.27 -39.60
N VAL A 383 0.50 -7.39 -38.57
CA VAL A 383 -0.95 -7.18 -38.72
C VAL A 383 -1.26 -5.72 -39.03
N MET A 384 -0.51 -4.80 -38.42
CA MET A 384 -0.66 -3.35 -38.59
C MET A 384 -0.33 -2.91 -40.04
N THR A 385 0.61 -3.59 -40.67
CA THR A 385 1.07 -3.25 -42.04
C THR A 385 0.35 -4.04 -43.12
N ALA A 386 -0.38 -5.10 -42.76
CA ALA A 386 -1.08 -5.97 -43.70
C ALA A 386 -2.14 -5.23 -44.52
N LYS A 387 -2.32 -5.62 -45.76
CA LYS A 387 -3.28 -4.97 -46.66
C LYS A 387 -4.74 -5.23 -46.23
N LYS A 388 -5.62 -4.27 -46.48
CA LYS A 388 -7.07 -4.42 -46.27
C LYS A 388 -7.56 -5.67 -47.05
N ASN A 389 -8.37 -6.48 -46.37
CA ASN A 389 -8.88 -7.77 -46.84
C ASN A 389 -7.81 -8.88 -47.03
N SER A 390 -6.62 -8.72 -46.55
CA SER A 390 -5.59 -9.78 -46.50
C SER A 390 -5.67 -10.58 -45.21
N LYS A 391 -5.10 -11.79 -45.25
CA LYS A 391 -4.89 -12.64 -44.08
C LYS A 391 -3.40 -12.64 -43.75
N VAL A 392 -3.10 -12.58 -42.46
CA VAL A 392 -1.74 -12.63 -41.90
C VAL A 392 -1.73 -13.61 -40.75
N THR A 393 -0.77 -14.52 -40.76
CA THR A 393 -0.57 -15.44 -39.62
C THR A 393 0.57 -14.91 -38.75
N VAL A 394 0.27 -14.65 -37.47
CA VAL A 394 1.24 -14.16 -36.51
C VAL A 394 0.98 -14.83 -35.16
N ALA A 395 2.03 -15.34 -34.54
CA ALA A 395 1.98 -15.96 -33.21
C ALA A 395 0.91 -17.07 -33.05
N GLY A 396 0.70 -17.87 -34.10
CA GLY A 396 -0.28 -18.95 -34.07
C GLY A 396 -1.74 -18.51 -34.27
N LEU A 397 -1.96 -17.24 -34.62
CA LEU A 397 -3.26 -16.68 -34.95
C LEU A 397 -3.32 -16.26 -36.43
N VAL A 398 -4.44 -16.49 -37.11
CA VAL A 398 -4.72 -15.98 -38.45
C VAL A 398 -5.62 -14.76 -38.33
N PHE A 399 -5.08 -13.60 -38.68
CA PHE A 399 -5.80 -12.34 -38.71
C PHE A 399 -6.33 -12.05 -40.13
N GLN A 400 -7.57 -11.61 -40.23
CA GLN A 400 -8.14 -11.01 -41.45
C GLN A 400 -8.35 -9.51 -41.19
N VAL A 401 -7.60 -8.66 -41.91
CA VAL A 401 -7.70 -7.22 -41.79
C VAL A 401 -8.88 -6.68 -42.61
N LEU A 402 -9.87 -6.10 -41.97
CA LEU A 402 -11.09 -5.57 -42.59
C LEU A 402 -11.03 -4.08 -42.86
N ASP A 403 -10.47 -3.32 -41.93
CA ASP A 403 -10.32 -1.87 -42.06
C ASP A 403 -9.13 -1.37 -41.20
N ARG A 404 -8.81 -0.07 -41.30
CA ARG A 404 -7.73 0.56 -40.54
C ARG A 404 -7.97 2.05 -40.35
N THR A 405 -7.36 2.66 -39.31
CA THR A 405 -7.28 4.11 -39.17
C THR A 405 -6.41 4.74 -40.25
N ALA A 406 -6.47 6.08 -40.38
CA ALA A 406 -5.61 6.80 -41.31
C ALA A 406 -4.12 6.51 -40.96
N PRO A 407 -3.30 6.06 -41.94
CA PRO A 407 -1.89 5.79 -41.66
C PRO A 407 -1.12 7.06 -41.34
N VAL A 408 -0.28 7.00 -40.31
CA VAL A 408 0.67 8.06 -39.94
C VAL A 408 2.10 7.59 -40.21
N ALA A 409 3.02 8.53 -40.44
CA ALA A 409 4.41 8.21 -40.67
C ALA A 409 5.05 7.66 -39.38
N LYS A 410 5.44 6.39 -39.42
CA LYS A 410 6.12 5.71 -38.31
C LYS A 410 7.47 5.15 -38.77
N LYS A 411 8.32 4.90 -37.80
CA LYS A 411 9.64 4.28 -38.01
C LYS A 411 9.86 3.13 -37.04
N ARG A 412 10.45 2.06 -37.56
CA ARG A 412 10.97 0.94 -36.79
C ARG A 412 12.46 1.16 -36.57
N VAL A 413 12.90 1.10 -35.34
CA VAL A 413 14.29 1.41 -34.96
C VAL A 413 14.90 0.27 -34.15
N ALA A 414 16.21 0.16 -34.24
CA ALA A 414 17.02 -0.62 -33.32
C ALA A 414 17.78 0.34 -32.42
N VAL A 415 17.86 0.03 -31.14
CA VAL A 415 18.57 0.83 -30.15
C VAL A 415 19.64 -0.04 -29.51
N LEU A 416 20.91 0.26 -29.81
CA LEU A 416 22.02 -0.30 -29.08
C LEU A 416 22.23 0.51 -27.81
N GLU A 417 22.12 -0.12 -26.67
CA GLU A 417 22.16 0.53 -25.36
C GLU A 417 23.20 -0.14 -24.47
N LYS A 418 24.00 0.67 -23.79
CA LYS A 418 24.91 0.25 -22.74
C LYS A 418 24.73 1.16 -21.54
N GLU A 419 24.43 0.57 -20.40
CA GLU A 419 24.34 1.25 -19.12
C GLU A 419 25.63 1.02 -18.32
N ALA A 420 26.22 2.10 -17.81
CA ALA A 420 27.36 1.98 -16.94
C ALA A 420 26.97 1.33 -15.62
N VAL A 421 27.57 0.22 -15.30
CA VAL A 421 27.43 -0.52 -14.06
C VAL A 421 28.70 -0.34 -13.23
N ALA A 422 28.54 -0.13 -11.93
CA ALA A 422 29.69 0.02 -11.04
C ALA A 422 30.59 -1.23 -11.07
N SER A 423 31.85 -1.06 -11.35
CA SER A 423 32.86 -2.11 -11.30
C SER A 423 33.10 -2.61 -9.89
N LYS A 424 33.74 -3.76 -9.75
CA LYS A 424 34.12 -4.30 -8.43
C LYS A 424 35.02 -3.32 -7.65
N GLU A 425 35.88 -2.58 -8.34
CA GLU A 425 36.72 -1.54 -7.75
C GLU A 425 35.87 -0.42 -7.19
N THR A 426 34.89 0.05 -7.92
CA THR A 426 33.94 1.09 -7.48
C THR A 426 33.14 0.61 -6.28
N VAL A 427 32.54 -0.58 -6.35
CA VAL A 427 31.79 -1.18 -5.24
C VAL A 427 32.67 -1.32 -3.99
N ASN A 428 33.91 -1.83 -4.13
CA ASN A 428 34.84 -1.95 -3.02
C ASN A 428 35.24 -0.59 -2.42
N GLY A 429 35.30 0.46 -3.24
CA GLY A 429 35.54 1.82 -2.80
C GLY A 429 34.43 2.29 -1.83
N TYR A 430 33.17 2.14 -2.24
CA TYR A 430 32.02 2.48 -1.39
C TYR A 430 31.93 1.60 -0.13
N TYR A 431 32.18 0.28 -0.28
CA TYR A 431 32.23 -0.61 0.88
C TYR A 431 33.31 -0.18 1.89
N SER A 432 34.47 0.25 1.43
CA SER A 432 35.56 0.74 2.29
C SER A 432 35.16 2.01 3.04
N GLN A 433 34.44 2.92 2.40
CA GLN A 433 33.88 4.11 3.06
C GLN A 433 32.86 3.71 4.12
N ALA A 434 31.89 2.83 3.78
CA ALA A 434 30.92 2.31 4.71
C ALA A 434 31.58 1.60 5.90
N ASN A 435 32.65 0.82 5.66
CA ASN A 435 33.39 0.10 6.70
C ASN A 435 34.17 1.04 7.62
N THR A 436 34.75 2.11 7.07
CA THR A 436 35.42 3.14 7.86
C THR A 436 34.42 3.81 8.81
N PHE A 437 33.26 4.20 8.29
CA PHE A 437 32.18 4.76 9.08
C PHE A 437 31.68 3.76 10.14
N ALA A 438 31.34 2.54 9.75
CA ALA A 438 30.83 1.50 10.64
C ALA A 438 31.79 1.20 11.80
N THR A 439 33.11 1.15 11.51
CA THR A 439 34.14 0.92 12.53
C THR A 439 34.18 2.04 13.56
N LYS A 440 34.07 3.30 13.12
CA LYS A 440 34.06 4.47 14.01
C LYS A 440 32.74 4.58 14.79
N ALA A 441 31.65 4.24 14.15
CA ALA A 441 30.29 4.30 14.70
C ALA A 441 29.98 3.15 15.68
N ALA A 442 30.78 2.08 15.67
CA ALA A 442 30.50 0.85 16.39
C ALA A 442 30.22 1.04 17.88
N GLY A 443 29.30 0.25 18.41
CA GLY A 443 29.04 0.03 19.82
C GLY A 443 27.95 0.91 20.41
N LYS A 444 28.02 2.24 20.31
CA LYS A 444 27.06 3.16 20.95
C LYS A 444 26.65 4.29 20.03
N TYR A 445 25.45 4.80 20.26
CA TYR A 445 24.89 5.93 19.51
C TYR A 445 25.79 7.19 19.54
N GLU A 446 26.47 7.46 20.65
CA GLU A 446 27.40 8.59 20.72
C GLU A 446 28.58 8.45 19.74
N ASN A 447 29.06 7.22 19.49
CA ASN A 447 30.08 6.96 18.48
C ASN A 447 29.54 7.19 17.07
N PHE A 448 28.29 6.78 16.83
CA PHE A 448 27.61 7.02 15.55
C PHE A 448 27.52 8.52 15.25
N GLN A 449 27.06 9.34 16.21
CA GLN A 449 26.99 10.80 16.06
C GLN A 449 28.36 11.44 15.84
N LYS A 450 29.41 10.95 16.51
CA LYS A 450 30.78 11.41 16.31
C LYS A 450 31.30 11.04 14.92
N ALA A 451 31.04 9.83 14.47
CA ALA A 451 31.43 9.35 13.14
C ALA A 451 30.77 10.16 12.01
N LEU A 452 29.50 10.59 12.16
CA LEU A 452 28.84 11.48 11.20
C LEU A 452 29.66 12.77 10.98
N THR A 453 30.12 13.37 12.06
CA THR A 453 30.90 14.63 12.01
C THR A 453 32.30 14.39 11.42
N GLU A 454 32.97 13.30 11.81
CA GLU A 454 34.32 12.98 11.36
C GLU A 454 34.40 12.57 9.88
N GLU A 455 33.40 11.85 9.39
CA GLU A 455 33.33 11.39 7.98
C GLU A 455 32.58 12.38 7.07
N GLY A 456 31.93 13.41 7.64
CA GLY A 456 31.17 14.40 6.88
C GLY A 456 29.94 13.83 6.18
N VAL A 457 29.33 12.79 6.77
CA VAL A 457 28.12 12.14 6.23
C VAL A 457 26.89 12.52 7.06
N TYR A 458 25.72 12.39 6.44
CA TYR A 458 24.44 12.74 7.08
C TYR A 458 23.64 11.50 7.39
N ALA A 459 23.00 11.50 8.59
CA ALA A 459 22.05 10.47 8.94
C ALA A 459 20.63 10.87 8.53
N HIS A 460 19.88 9.89 8.08
CA HIS A 460 18.47 10.00 7.77
C HIS A 460 17.65 9.42 8.93
N PRO A 461 16.70 10.15 9.52
CA PRO A 461 15.83 9.61 10.55
C PRO A 461 14.69 8.81 9.95
N TYR A 462 14.35 7.67 10.56
CA TYR A 462 13.11 6.94 10.30
C TYR A 462 12.41 6.71 11.64
N ASN A 463 11.30 7.41 11.85
CA ASN A 463 10.54 7.35 13.08
C ASN A 463 9.34 6.39 12.95
N ARG A 464 9.05 5.65 14.02
CA ARG A 464 7.93 4.69 14.10
C ARG A 464 7.94 3.63 12.99
N MET A 465 9.13 3.12 12.65
CA MET A 465 9.27 1.98 11.75
C MET A 465 8.50 0.78 12.30
N LEU A 466 7.55 0.28 11.55
CA LEU A 466 6.81 -0.94 11.87
C LEU A 466 7.63 -2.19 11.52
N GLU A 467 7.30 -3.32 12.14
CA GLU A 467 7.97 -4.60 11.86
C GLU A 467 7.76 -5.08 10.42
N SER A 468 6.69 -4.61 9.77
CA SER A 468 6.38 -4.88 8.35
C SER A 468 7.09 -3.95 7.36
N ALA A 469 7.82 -2.93 7.82
CA ALA A 469 8.49 -1.99 6.93
C ALA A 469 9.56 -2.69 6.08
N ASN A 470 9.56 -2.42 4.78
CA ASN A 470 10.54 -2.93 3.82
C ASN A 470 11.15 -1.84 2.93
N MET A 471 10.92 -0.58 3.28
CA MET A 471 11.44 0.58 2.57
C MET A 471 12.11 1.56 3.53
N LEU A 472 13.22 2.17 3.10
CA LEU A 472 13.87 3.30 3.75
C LEU A 472 13.96 4.47 2.76
N GLY A 473 13.07 5.43 2.89
CA GLY A 473 12.93 6.48 1.87
C GLY A 473 12.50 5.89 0.52
N SER A 474 13.36 6.02 -0.49
CA SER A 474 13.17 5.43 -1.84
C SER A 474 13.83 4.05 -2.01
N ILE A 475 14.52 3.54 -0.99
CA ILE A 475 15.22 2.25 -1.07
C ILE A 475 14.23 1.16 -0.65
N ASP A 476 13.94 0.25 -1.56
CA ASP A 476 13.15 -0.95 -1.33
C ASP A 476 13.99 -2.11 -0.77
N ASN A 477 13.34 -3.23 -0.45
CA ASN A 477 13.98 -4.47 0.04
C ASN A 477 14.85 -4.27 1.29
N THR A 478 14.48 -3.32 2.17
CA THR A 478 15.25 -2.99 3.38
C THR A 478 14.87 -3.82 4.61
N ARG A 479 14.27 -4.98 4.42
CA ARG A 479 13.81 -5.86 5.53
C ARG A 479 14.93 -6.25 6.51
N GLU A 480 16.17 -6.41 6.05
CA GLU A 480 17.29 -6.69 6.93
C GLU A 480 17.55 -5.56 7.93
N VAL A 481 17.36 -4.31 7.52
CA VAL A 481 17.49 -3.15 8.41
C VAL A 481 16.36 -3.17 9.45
N THR A 482 15.13 -3.45 9.01
CA THR A 482 13.97 -3.56 9.90
C THR A 482 14.14 -4.70 10.90
N ARG A 483 14.58 -5.88 10.44
CA ARG A 483 14.85 -7.04 11.30
C ARG A 483 15.91 -6.70 12.36
N TRP A 484 17.03 -6.11 11.93
CA TRP A 484 18.06 -5.67 12.85
C TRP A 484 17.49 -4.69 13.89
N ALA A 485 16.71 -3.68 13.47
CA ALA A 485 16.14 -2.68 14.36
C ALA A 485 15.22 -3.28 15.43
N PHE A 486 14.50 -4.38 15.10
CA PHE A 486 13.62 -5.06 16.07
C PHE A 486 14.36 -6.00 17.01
N GLU A 487 15.57 -6.45 16.67
CA GLU A 487 16.43 -7.30 17.50
C GLU A 487 17.38 -6.47 18.39
N ALA A 488 17.79 -5.30 17.92
CA ALA A 488 18.75 -4.42 18.59
C ALA A 488 18.20 -3.78 19.86
N LYS A 489 19.10 -3.29 20.72
CA LYS A 489 18.78 -2.47 21.89
C LYS A 489 18.95 -0.99 21.57
N VAL A 490 18.13 -0.16 22.20
CA VAL A 490 18.25 1.29 22.05
C VAL A 490 19.68 1.75 22.36
N GLY A 491 20.25 2.52 21.44
CA GLY A 491 21.64 2.99 21.48
C GLY A 491 22.63 2.06 20.75
N GLU A 492 22.20 0.90 20.26
CA GLU A 492 23.05 0.00 19.49
C GLU A 492 23.17 0.46 18.03
N VAL A 493 24.34 0.17 17.42
CA VAL A 493 24.66 0.49 16.01
C VAL A 493 24.85 -0.81 15.25
N SER A 494 24.30 -0.89 14.05
CA SER A 494 24.40 -2.07 13.18
C SER A 494 25.83 -2.25 12.62
N ASN A 495 26.11 -3.46 12.17
CA ASN A 495 27.13 -3.67 11.16
C ASN A 495 26.64 -3.10 9.82
N ILE A 496 27.47 -3.14 8.78
CA ILE A 496 27.04 -2.80 7.41
C ILE A 496 25.96 -3.80 6.98
N ILE A 497 24.83 -3.26 6.55
CA ILE A 497 23.73 -4.02 5.94
C ILE A 497 23.75 -3.68 4.44
N THR A 498 23.88 -4.71 3.60
CA THR A 498 23.90 -4.54 2.14
C THR A 498 22.48 -4.75 1.59
N VAL A 499 21.99 -3.78 0.83
CA VAL A 499 20.66 -3.82 0.22
C VAL A 499 20.78 -3.69 -1.30
N ASN A 500 20.09 -4.53 -2.05
CA ASN A 500 20.04 -4.57 -3.52
C ASN A 500 21.43 -4.59 -4.21
N ASN A 501 22.47 -5.00 -3.52
CA ASN A 501 23.89 -4.92 -3.93
C ASN A 501 24.40 -3.49 -4.27
N ASN A 502 23.57 -2.47 -4.14
CA ASN A 502 23.88 -1.09 -4.50
C ASN A 502 23.91 -0.14 -3.30
N TYR A 503 23.48 -0.59 -2.12
CA TYR A 503 23.40 0.26 -0.93
C TYR A 503 24.10 -0.41 0.24
N PHE A 504 25.00 0.32 0.89
CA PHE A 504 25.59 -0.08 2.17
C PHE A 504 25.00 0.82 3.26
N ILE A 505 24.29 0.23 4.21
CA ILE A 505 23.56 0.95 5.25
C ILE A 505 24.17 0.65 6.61
N VAL A 506 24.38 1.68 7.41
CA VAL A 506 24.72 1.57 8.84
C VAL A 506 23.65 2.32 9.62
N ALA A 507 22.99 1.64 10.54
CA ALA A 507 21.87 2.17 11.32
C ALA A 507 22.15 2.18 12.80
N ALA A 508 21.59 3.16 13.51
CA ALA A 508 21.59 3.25 14.97
C ALA A 508 20.15 3.25 15.47
N LEU A 509 19.84 2.42 16.47
CA LEU A 509 18.52 2.38 17.09
C LEU A 509 18.40 3.48 18.15
N THR A 510 17.53 4.46 17.90
CA THR A 510 17.33 5.62 18.77
C THR A 510 16.12 5.48 19.69
N GLY A 511 15.11 4.68 19.30
CA GLY A 511 13.91 4.48 20.10
C GLY A 511 13.23 3.12 19.83
N ALA A 512 12.56 2.61 20.85
CA ALA A 512 11.81 1.36 20.75
C ALA A 512 10.48 1.49 21.50
N ARG A 513 9.37 1.26 20.79
CA ARG A 513 8.02 1.24 21.37
C ARG A 513 7.47 -0.17 21.32
N LYS A 514 6.71 -0.52 22.35
CA LYS A 514 5.99 -1.79 22.43
C LYS A 514 4.56 -1.61 21.90
N ASP A 515 3.99 -2.72 21.49
CA ASP A 515 2.57 -2.77 21.20
C ASP A 515 1.75 -2.41 22.44
N GLY A 516 0.60 -1.72 22.23
CA GLY A 516 -0.31 -1.32 23.29
C GLY A 516 -0.65 0.17 23.26
N TYR A 517 -0.27 0.91 24.30
CA TYR A 517 -0.57 2.34 24.41
C TYR A 517 0.72 3.13 24.57
N THR A 518 0.77 4.30 23.93
CA THR A 518 1.89 5.25 24.07
C THR A 518 2.05 5.64 25.53
N ASP A 519 3.28 5.62 26.05
CA ASP A 519 3.55 6.01 27.43
C ASP A 519 3.10 7.47 27.66
N ILE A 520 2.43 7.70 28.80
CA ILE A 520 1.94 9.02 29.17
C ILE A 520 3.05 10.07 29.16
N LYS A 521 4.31 9.69 29.46
CA LYS A 521 5.45 10.60 29.45
C LYS A 521 5.76 11.13 28.05
N GLU A 522 5.51 10.32 27.01
CA GLU A 522 5.75 10.72 25.62
C GLU A 522 4.69 11.71 25.15
N VAL A 523 3.43 11.53 25.56
CA VAL A 523 2.31 12.37 25.13
C VAL A 523 1.98 13.52 26.10
N ALA A 524 2.55 13.51 27.30
CA ALA A 524 2.33 14.54 28.31
C ALA A 524 2.59 15.97 27.81
N PRO A 525 3.65 16.27 27.02
CA PRO A 525 3.87 17.61 26.50
C PRO A 525 2.73 18.10 25.61
N SER A 526 2.22 17.26 24.71
CA SER A 526 1.10 17.61 23.82
C SER A 526 -0.22 17.75 24.59
N ILE A 527 -0.50 16.83 25.51
CA ILE A 527 -1.68 16.94 26.40
C ILE A 527 -1.61 18.23 27.22
N LYS A 528 -0.44 18.56 27.76
CA LYS A 528 -0.23 19.79 28.51
C LYS A 528 -0.52 21.03 27.66
N ALA A 529 -0.08 21.04 26.40
CA ALA A 529 -0.34 22.14 25.49
C ALA A 529 -1.84 22.32 25.22
N VAL A 530 -2.58 21.22 24.98
CA VAL A 530 -4.03 21.24 24.78
C VAL A 530 -4.75 21.79 26.01
N LEU A 531 -4.46 21.25 27.19
CA LEU A 531 -5.10 21.69 28.44
C LEU A 531 -4.72 23.13 28.83
N ALA A 532 -3.50 23.55 28.55
CA ALA A 532 -3.08 24.94 28.75
C ALA A 532 -3.83 25.89 27.82
N GLY A 533 -3.99 25.52 26.52
CA GLY A 533 -4.77 26.30 25.57
C GLY A 533 -6.25 26.42 25.98
N GLU A 534 -6.86 25.34 26.47
CA GLU A 534 -8.23 25.38 27.01
C GLU A 534 -8.37 26.34 28.20
N LYS A 535 -7.40 26.31 29.13
CA LYS A 535 -7.39 27.21 30.30
C LYS A 535 -7.18 28.65 29.87
N GLU A 536 -6.29 28.91 28.91
CA GLU A 536 -6.07 30.25 28.38
C GLU A 536 -7.31 30.80 27.68
N SER A 537 -7.94 29.99 26.80
CA SER A 537 -9.20 30.37 26.16
C SER A 537 -10.28 30.72 27.19
N ALA A 538 -10.40 29.93 28.26
CA ALA A 538 -11.37 30.20 29.32
C ALA A 538 -11.05 31.50 30.09
N LYS A 539 -9.78 31.78 30.36
CA LYS A 539 -9.32 33.02 31.01
C LYS A 539 -9.58 34.24 30.12
N VAL A 540 -9.19 34.16 28.84
CA VAL A 540 -9.44 35.23 27.88
C VAL A 540 -10.94 35.46 27.71
N ALA A 541 -11.76 34.41 27.72
CA ALA A 541 -13.21 34.57 27.68
C ALA A 541 -13.76 35.30 28.90
N ALA A 542 -13.24 35.04 30.11
CA ALA A 542 -13.63 35.76 31.30
C ALA A 542 -13.24 37.26 31.22
N ASP A 543 -12.02 37.56 30.77
CA ASP A 543 -11.55 38.94 30.56
C ASP A 543 -12.37 39.67 29.47
N VAL A 544 -12.73 38.99 28.40
CA VAL A 544 -13.60 39.51 27.34
C VAL A 544 -15.00 39.81 27.89
N ALA A 545 -15.57 38.87 28.69
CA ALA A 545 -16.90 39.08 29.29
C ALA A 545 -16.96 40.33 30.15
N GLU A 546 -15.90 40.61 30.95
CA GLU A 546 -15.81 41.80 31.77
C GLU A 546 -15.73 43.08 30.92
N LYS A 547 -14.90 43.08 29.85
CA LYS A 547 -14.70 44.24 28.96
C LYS A 547 -15.92 44.60 28.12
N ILE A 548 -16.73 43.63 27.73
CA ILE A 548 -17.92 43.84 26.87
C ILE A 548 -19.20 44.05 27.69
N ALA A 549 -19.15 43.99 29.03
CA ALA A 549 -20.34 44.09 29.86
C ALA A 549 -21.09 45.44 29.60
N GLY A 550 -22.34 45.30 29.21
CA GLY A 550 -23.25 46.44 28.94
C GLY A 550 -23.08 47.08 27.54
N LEU A 551 -22.18 46.56 26.69
CA LEU A 551 -22.06 47.03 25.32
C LEU A 551 -23.20 46.43 24.45
N THR A 552 -23.78 47.27 23.57
CA THR A 552 -24.90 46.92 22.70
C THR A 552 -24.61 47.07 21.23
N ASP A 553 -23.38 47.44 20.88
CA ASP A 553 -22.92 47.68 19.52
C ASP A 553 -21.62 46.87 19.25
N MET A 554 -21.53 46.22 18.10
CA MET A 554 -20.37 45.38 17.74
C MET A 554 -19.11 46.21 17.47
N GLN A 555 -19.25 47.47 17.01
CA GLN A 555 -18.10 48.36 16.84
C GLN A 555 -17.48 48.74 18.21
N ALA A 556 -18.35 49.05 19.19
CA ALA A 556 -17.91 49.32 20.54
C ALA A 556 -17.23 48.13 21.21
N VAL A 557 -17.72 46.92 20.91
CA VAL A 557 -17.08 45.64 21.34
C VAL A 557 -15.70 45.50 20.72
N ALA A 558 -15.54 45.78 19.43
CA ALA A 558 -14.27 45.69 18.74
C ALA A 558 -13.25 46.70 19.31
N GLU A 559 -13.68 47.93 19.59
CA GLU A 559 -12.84 48.98 20.20
C GLU A 559 -12.41 48.59 21.62
N ALA A 560 -13.34 48.08 22.44
CA ALA A 560 -13.04 47.62 23.79
C ALA A 560 -12.05 46.44 23.83
N LEU A 561 -12.03 45.64 22.79
CA LEU A 561 -11.16 44.48 22.64
C LEU A 561 -9.88 44.76 21.83
N GLY A 562 -9.76 45.95 21.24
CA GLY A 562 -8.60 46.34 20.43
C GLY A 562 -8.47 45.56 19.12
N THR A 563 -9.58 45.19 18.51
CA THR A 563 -9.66 44.38 17.28
C THR A 563 -10.69 44.94 16.30
N ASN A 564 -11.00 44.23 15.23
CA ASN A 564 -11.96 44.69 14.22
C ASN A 564 -13.17 43.76 14.16
N VAL A 565 -14.33 44.30 13.75
CA VAL A 565 -15.49 43.50 13.40
C VAL A 565 -15.22 42.81 12.09
N SER A 566 -15.45 41.52 12.05
CA SER A 566 -15.46 40.71 10.82
C SER A 566 -16.89 40.25 10.51
N THR A 567 -17.19 40.08 9.24
CA THR A 567 -18.48 39.58 8.77
C THR A 567 -18.28 38.29 8.01
N LYS A 568 -19.27 37.38 8.13
CA LYS A 568 -19.33 36.16 7.35
C LYS A 568 -20.79 35.89 7.02
N ASP A 569 -21.08 35.71 5.73
CA ASP A 569 -22.44 35.50 5.22
C ASP A 569 -22.61 34.02 4.85
N GLY A 570 -23.83 33.51 4.97
CA GLY A 570 -24.22 32.17 4.54
C GLY A 570 -23.51 31.04 5.30
N VAL A 571 -23.22 31.21 6.59
CA VAL A 571 -22.60 30.19 7.41
C VAL A 571 -23.62 29.08 7.73
N ALA A 572 -23.32 27.86 7.32
CA ALA A 572 -24.08 26.68 7.71
C ALA A 572 -23.28 25.83 8.70
N PHE A 573 -23.96 24.99 9.46
CA PHE A 573 -23.32 24.12 10.47
C PHE A 573 -22.28 23.17 9.86
N THR A 574 -22.55 22.65 8.68
CA THR A 574 -21.71 21.66 7.98
C THR A 574 -21.10 22.15 6.66
N SER A 575 -21.30 23.42 6.28
CA SER A 575 -20.89 23.91 4.97
C SER A 575 -19.40 24.28 4.88
N LEU A 576 -18.87 24.26 3.67
CA LEU A 576 -17.52 24.76 3.34
C LEU A 576 -17.34 26.26 3.62
N THR A 577 -18.44 27.03 3.64
CA THR A 577 -18.41 28.47 4.00
C THR A 577 -18.01 28.70 5.45
N SER A 578 -18.11 27.67 6.28
CA SER A 578 -17.66 27.67 7.68
C SER A 578 -16.14 27.46 7.83
N GLN A 579 -15.41 27.21 6.74
CA GLN A 579 -13.97 27.01 6.81
C GLN A 579 -13.26 28.20 7.46
N GLY A 580 -12.35 27.90 8.37
CA GLY A 580 -11.60 28.89 9.13
C GLY A 580 -12.33 29.45 10.35
N LEU A 581 -13.58 29.03 10.59
CA LEU A 581 -14.32 29.35 11.82
C LEU A 581 -14.23 28.19 12.83
N ASP A 582 -14.27 28.56 14.10
CA ASP A 582 -14.21 27.59 15.19
C ASP A 582 -15.55 26.83 15.29
N PRO A 583 -15.56 25.48 15.37
CA PRO A 583 -16.79 24.70 15.49
C PRO A 583 -17.66 25.07 16.70
N LYS A 584 -17.04 25.47 17.83
CA LYS A 584 -17.79 25.92 19.01
C LYS A 584 -18.50 27.25 18.74
N PHE A 585 -17.86 28.15 18.02
CA PHE A 585 -18.46 29.40 17.61
C PHE A 585 -19.62 29.17 16.64
N ILE A 586 -19.43 28.33 15.60
CA ILE A 586 -20.51 27.99 14.65
C ILE A 586 -21.71 27.41 15.38
N GLY A 587 -21.48 26.42 16.26
CA GLY A 587 -22.54 25.79 17.04
C GLY A 587 -23.27 26.77 17.97
N ALA A 588 -22.58 27.72 18.57
CA ALA A 588 -23.20 28.75 19.41
C ALA A 588 -24.02 29.77 18.56
N ALA A 589 -23.46 30.19 17.40
CA ALA A 589 -24.12 31.15 16.51
C ALA A 589 -25.36 30.56 15.82
N SER A 590 -25.33 29.26 15.48
CA SER A 590 -26.45 28.60 14.80
C SER A 590 -27.77 28.65 15.60
N VAL A 591 -27.69 28.69 16.91
CA VAL A 591 -28.88 28.72 17.83
C VAL A 591 -29.09 30.08 18.49
N ALA A 592 -28.26 31.08 18.23
CA ALA A 592 -28.31 32.39 18.84
C ALA A 592 -29.51 33.19 18.33
N GLU A 593 -30.05 34.09 19.16
CA GLU A 593 -31.11 35.02 18.80
C GLU A 593 -30.58 36.12 17.84
N GLU A 594 -31.30 36.36 16.75
CA GLU A 594 -30.93 37.36 15.75
C GLU A 594 -30.92 38.77 16.35
N GLY A 595 -29.94 39.55 15.95
CA GLY A 595 -29.77 40.96 16.37
C GLY A 595 -29.17 41.14 17.75
N LYS A 596 -28.98 40.07 18.55
CA LYS A 596 -28.42 40.13 19.89
C LYS A 596 -26.91 39.84 19.90
N ILE A 597 -26.17 40.65 20.65
CA ILE A 597 -24.76 40.35 20.92
C ILE A 597 -24.67 39.17 21.86
N CYS A 598 -23.96 38.15 21.45
CA CYS A 598 -23.76 36.90 22.14
C CYS A 598 -22.29 36.61 22.35
N GLY A 599 -21.97 35.73 23.28
CA GLY A 599 -20.61 35.37 23.66
C GLY A 599 -20.24 35.94 25.05
N PRO A 600 -18.96 35.84 25.45
CA PRO A 600 -17.86 35.23 24.70
C PRO A 600 -17.96 33.71 24.60
N VAL A 601 -17.56 33.18 23.46
CA VAL A 601 -17.41 31.73 23.19
C VAL A 601 -15.93 31.39 23.13
N ALA A 602 -15.46 30.58 24.07
CA ALA A 602 -14.09 30.10 24.08
C ALA A 602 -13.89 28.97 23.05
N GLY A 603 -13.29 29.32 21.94
CA GLY A 603 -12.94 28.40 20.87
C GLY A 603 -11.51 27.85 20.99
N THR A 604 -11.07 27.13 19.97
CA THR A 604 -9.73 26.56 19.89
C THR A 604 -8.70 27.58 19.41
N ILE A 605 -9.08 28.44 18.45
CA ILE A 605 -8.20 29.45 17.84
C ILE A 605 -8.42 30.86 18.36
N GLY A 606 -9.52 31.09 19.07
CA GLY A 606 -9.86 32.39 19.60
C GLY A 606 -11.08 32.41 20.46
N VAL A 607 -11.34 33.55 21.10
CA VAL A 607 -12.57 33.84 21.84
C VAL A 607 -13.43 34.76 20.98
N TYR A 608 -14.68 34.37 20.79
CA TYR A 608 -15.61 35.02 19.88
C TYR A 608 -16.73 35.76 20.62
N VAL A 609 -16.97 37.01 20.25
CA VAL A 609 -18.16 37.78 20.55
C VAL A 609 -18.86 38.04 19.21
N TYR A 610 -20.14 37.82 19.11
CA TYR A 610 -20.80 37.79 17.81
C TYR A 610 -22.27 38.26 17.91
N LYS A 611 -22.79 38.63 16.76
CA LYS A 611 -24.21 38.98 16.54
C LYS A 611 -24.64 38.34 15.22
N VAL A 612 -25.66 37.50 15.27
CA VAL A 612 -26.33 36.98 14.08
C VAL A 612 -27.15 38.12 13.46
N THR A 613 -26.86 38.47 12.21
CA THR A 613 -27.47 39.60 11.52
C THR A 613 -28.61 39.21 10.58
N GLY A 614 -28.63 37.95 10.17
CA GLY A 614 -29.68 37.41 9.32
C GLY A 614 -29.69 35.87 9.39
N ARG A 615 -30.81 35.30 9.00
CA ARG A 615 -31.00 33.87 8.82
C ARG A 615 -31.72 33.62 7.53
N ASP A 616 -31.29 32.67 6.79
CA ASP A 616 -31.94 32.23 5.56
C ASP A 616 -32.06 30.71 5.54
N THR A 617 -33.10 30.22 4.87
CA THR A 617 -33.29 28.80 4.64
C THR A 617 -33.26 28.55 3.14
N GLY A 618 -32.14 28.03 2.69
CA GLY A 618 -31.95 27.62 1.30
C GLY A 618 -32.66 26.32 0.96
N ALA A 619 -32.52 25.92 -0.29
CA ALA A 619 -32.99 24.63 -0.80
C ALA A 619 -31.91 23.96 -1.67
N PHE A 620 -30.66 24.21 -1.34
CA PHE A 620 -29.50 23.72 -2.13
C PHE A 620 -29.05 22.32 -1.74
N TYR A 621 -29.39 21.86 -0.52
CA TYR A 621 -29.13 20.50 -0.07
C TYR A 621 -30.47 19.73 -0.02
N THR A 622 -30.52 18.64 -0.74
CA THR A 622 -31.73 17.87 -1.00
C THR A 622 -31.69 16.49 -0.33
N GLU A 623 -32.79 15.75 -0.41
CA GLU A 623 -32.85 14.35 0.03
C GLU A 623 -31.89 13.46 -0.80
N ASP A 624 -31.70 13.77 -2.09
CA ASP A 624 -30.75 13.03 -2.94
C ASP A 624 -29.30 13.26 -2.52
N ASP A 625 -28.95 14.49 -2.08
CA ASP A 625 -27.62 14.80 -1.56
C ASP A 625 -27.36 14.06 -0.25
N ALA A 626 -28.32 14.03 0.66
CA ALA A 626 -28.24 13.32 1.91
C ALA A 626 -28.09 11.79 1.69
N ASN A 627 -28.90 11.22 0.80
CA ASN A 627 -28.83 9.81 0.43
C ASN A 627 -27.47 9.47 -0.21
N SER A 628 -26.94 10.34 -1.07
CA SER A 628 -25.63 10.18 -1.69
C SER A 628 -24.50 10.20 -0.66
N LEU A 629 -24.58 11.11 0.32
CA LEU A 629 -23.62 11.19 1.41
C LEU A 629 -23.68 9.95 2.32
N ASP A 630 -24.88 9.47 2.63
CA ASP A 630 -25.08 8.26 3.42
C ASP A 630 -24.54 7.03 2.70
N ALA A 631 -24.76 6.91 1.38
CA ALA A 631 -24.19 5.84 0.58
C ALA A 631 -22.65 5.89 0.56
N GLN A 632 -22.05 7.07 0.46
CA GLN A 632 -20.61 7.25 0.52
C GLN A 632 -20.04 6.84 1.91
N LYS A 633 -20.69 7.27 2.98
CA LYS A 633 -20.32 6.89 4.36
C LYS A 633 -20.43 5.38 4.57
N ALA A 634 -21.51 4.76 4.10
CA ALA A 634 -21.73 3.32 4.20
C ALA A 634 -20.64 2.55 3.43
N MET A 635 -20.32 2.98 2.20
CA MET A 635 -19.26 2.38 1.39
C MET A 635 -17.88 2.52 2.06
N TYR A 636 -17.51 3.71 2.54
CA TYR A 636 -16.25 3.93 3.26
C TYR A 636 -16.16 3.05 4.50
N ASN A 637 -17.21 3.00 5.32
CA ASN A 637 -17.24 2.19 6.53
C ASN A 637 -17.14 0.69 6.19
N SER A 638 -17.79 0.21 5.11
CA SER A 638 -17.72 -1.19 4.70
C SER A 638 -16.31 -1.60 4.28
N GLN A 639 -15.56 -0.71 3.65
CA GLN A 639 -14.15 -0.95 3.29
C GLN A 639 -13.24 -1.07 4.52
N MET A 640 -13.60 -0.40 5.62
CA MET A 640 -12.82 -0.45 6.87
C MET A 640 -13.12 -1.67 7.75
N ILE A 641 -14.16 -2.46 7.43
CA ILE A 641 -14.63 -3.56 8.29
C ILE A 641 -13.52 -4.55 8.61
N LEU A 642 -12.79 -5.04 7.60
CA LEU A 642 -11.74 -6.03 7.81
C LEU A 642 -10.60 -5.47 8.67
N SER A 643 -10.19 -4.23 8.42
CA SER A 643 -9.17 -3.55 9.22
C SER A 643 -9.59 -3.41 10.69
N ILE A 644 -10.84 -3.03 10.92
CA ILE A 644 -11.41 -2.94 12.28
C ILE A 644 -11.46 -4.32 12.95
N MET A 645 -11.89 -5.36 12.21
CA MET A 645 -11.91 -6.73 12.74
C MET A 645 -10.50 -7.22 13.11
N MET A 646 -9.50 -6.91 12.28
CA MET A 646 -8.11 -7.28 12.55
C MET A 646 -7.57 -6.57 13.81
N ASP A 647 -7.89 -5.29 13.98
CA ASP A 647 -7.49 -4.52 15.15
C ASP A 647 -8.18 -5.01 16.44
N GLU A 648 -9.48 -5.26 16.39
CA GLU A 648 -10.27 -5.79 17.53
C GLU A 648 -9.83 -7.23 17.91
N ALA A 649 -9.51 -8.06 16.92
CA ALA A 649 -9.02 -9.42 17.14
C ALA A 649 -7.55 -9.47 17.58
N GLY A 650 -6.85 -8.35 17.55
CA GLY A 650 -5.43 -8.27 17.88
C GLY A 650 -4.56 -9.13 16.98
N VAL A 651 -4.83 -9.09 15.65
CA VAL A 651 -4.02 -9.82 14.66
C VAL A 651 -2.57 -9.36 14.75
N LYS A 652 -1.65 -10.32 14.89
CA LYS A 652 -0.21 -10.08 14.92
C LYS A 652 0.41 -10.72 13.69
N ASP A 653 1.13 -9.93 12.92
CA ASP A 653 1.89 -10.35 11.75
C ASP A 653 3.39 -10.27 12.06
N ASN A 654 4.03 -11.41 12.20
CA ASN A 654 5.46 -11.50 12.49
C ASN A 654 6.24 -12.06 11.28
N ARG A 655 5.62 -12.11 10.09
CA ARG A 655 6.24 -12.68 8.88
C ARG A 655 7.56 -12.01 8.53
N ALA A 656 7.67 -10.71 8.80
CA ALA A 656 8.91 -9.94 8.58
C ALA A 656 10.14 -10.50 9.33
N ARG A 657 9.95 -11.37 10.32
CA ARG A 657 11.07 -12.06 11.01
C ARG A 657 11.64 -13.23 10.22
N PHE A 658 10.90 -13.73 9.24
CA PHE A 658 11.23 -14.95 8.51
C PHE A 658 11.55 -14.68 7.03
N TYR A 659 11.04 -13.59 6.49
CA TYR A 659 11.11 -13.26 5.06
C TYR A 659 11.60 -11.84 4.83
#